data_b10b29d9c38271439f579fd14cf083fe
#
_entry.id   b10b29d9c38271439f579fd14cf083fe
#
_cell.length_a   1.000
_cell.length_b   1.000
_cell.length_c   1.000
_cell.angle_alpha   90.00
_cell.angle_beta   90.00
_cell.angle_gamma   90.00
#
_symmetry.space_group_name_H-M   'P 1'
#
loop_
_entity.id
_entity.type
_entity.pdbx_description
1 polymer ?
#
loop_
_entity_poly.entity_id
_entity_poly.type
_entity_poly.pdbx_seq_one_letter_code
_entity_poly.pdbx_strand_id
1 'polypeptide(L)'
;MSNILHPPSSNFTRTAHLNKIQYDEMYSQSIREPEKFWSEQGDRLDWIKRFTKVKNVSYSHPNVSIKWYEDGILNVSANCIDRHLATRGNQTAIIWEGDNPSDEKHISYIELHEKVSRLANVYKSLGIGKGDRVVLYMPMIPEAAYAMLACARIGAVHSIVFGGFSPDALASRITDCAASLVITADQGPRGGSAIDLKENVDKALEISGDVNVLMVERTNSIVNMKSGRDYSYTELMKSVSAICEPEPMNAEDPLFILYTSGSTGKPKGVQHTSGGYLVYASMTHQYTFDYHDGDIFWCTADVGWITGHSYIVYGPLANGATTLMFEGVPTYPDIGRFWAVCEKHGVNQFYTAPTAIRALMAHGNAPVEKYNLDKIKVLGTVGEPINPEAWNWYNDIVGKGKTPIVDTWWQTETGGHLLTPIPGAIATKPGSCTLPFFGIEPIIVDPASGLKIDTVEAEGVLCIKDSWPGQMRTVFGDHDRFVSAYFSDYKGYYFTGDGCKRDSDGYYWITGRVDDVINVSGHRMGTAEIESALVAHRKVSEAAVVGFPHDVKGQGIYCYVTLMADETPSEDLRLELRNWVRKEIGPIATPDSIQWAPGLPKTRSGKIMRRILRKIAENDFESLGDTSTLADPMVVKSLIENRENKN
;
A
#
# COMPACT_ATOMS: atom_id res chain seq x y z
N MET A 1 -13.79 18.69 -10.96
CA MET A 1 -13.76 17.20 -11.12
C MET A 1 -14.30 16.87 -12.50
N SER A 2 -13.63 16.00 -13.25
CA SER A 2 -14.11 15.57 -14.56
C SER A 2 -15.31 14.65 -14.40
N ASN A 3 -16.45 14.99 -14.98
CA ASN A 3 -17.66 14.13 -15.00
C ASN A 3 -17.67 13.18 -16.21
N ILE A 4 -16.55 13.08 -16.92
CA ILE A 4 -16.44 12.22 -18.10
C ILE A 4 -16.37 10.77 -17.66
N LEU A 5 -17.32 9.95 -18.10
CA LEU A 5 -17.34 8.51 -17.89
C LEU A 5 -16.51 7.81 -18.96
N HIS A 6 -15.65 6.90 -18.54
CA HIS A 6 -14.88 6.01 -19.39
C HIS A 6 -15.45 4.58 -19.25
N PRO A 7 -16.40 4.17 -20.10
CA PRO A 7 -16.97 2.83 -20.03
C PRO A 7 -15.94 1.78 -20.46
N PRO A 8 -15.99 0.56 -19.90
CA PRO A 8 -15.17 -0.53 -20.39
C PRO A 8 -15.51 -0.83 -21.86
N SER A 9 -14.49 -1.17 -22.65
CA SER A 9 -14.72 -1.53 -24.05
C SER A 9 -15.51 -2.84 -24.15
N SER A 10 -16.35 -2.98 -25.18
CA SER A 10 -17.14 -4.21 -25.40
C SER A 10 -16.26 -5.45 -25.56
N ASN A 11 -15.06 -5.32 -26.10
CA ASN A 11 -14.10 -6.41 -26.20
C ASN A 11 -13.59 -6.84 -24.83
N PHE A 12 -13.27 -5.88 -23.96
CA PHE A 12 -12.83 -6.18 -22.60
C PHE A 12 -13.95 -6.83 -21.78
N THR A 13 -15.16 -6.24 -21.78
CA THR A 13 -16.33 -6.77 -21.05
C THR A 13 -16.65 -8.22 -21.41
N ARG A 14 -16.42 -8.62 -22.66
CA ARG A 14 -16.71 -9.99 -23.12
C ARG A 14 -15.77 -11.03 -22.52
N THR A 15 -14.55 -10.67 -22.18
CA THR A 15 -13.53 -11.58 -21.64
C THR A 15 -13.31 -11.42 -20.15
N ALA A 16 -13.81 -10.35 -19.56
CA ALA A 16 -13.67 -10.06 -18.14
C ALA A 16 -14.41 -11.08 -17.25
N HIS A 17 -13.92 -11.30 -16.05
CA HIS A 17 -14.59 -12.16 -15.06
C HIS A 17 -16.01 -11.70 -14.75
N LEU A 18 -16.27 -10.39 -14.76
CA LEU A 18 -17.55 -9.82 -14.39
C LEU A 18 -17.97 -8.73 -15.37
N ASN A 19 -19.24 -8.74 -15.74
CA ASN A 19 -19.95 -7.62 -16.35
C ASN A 19 -20.78 -6.87 -15.27
N LYS A 20 -21.43 -5.77 -15.67
CA LYS A 20 -22.20 -4.92 -14.74
C LYS A 20 -23.33 -5.69 -14.02
N ILE A 21 -24.05 -6.57 -14.72
CA ILE A 21 -25.15 -7.34 -14.12
C ILE A 21 -24.59 -8.27 -13.04
N GLN A 22 -23.53 -8.99 -13.36
CA GLN A 22 -22.89 -9.92 -12.43
C GLN A 22 -22.31 -9.18 -11.20
N TYR A 23 -21.71 -8.01 -11.40
CA TYR A 23 -21.24 -7.17 -10.29
C TYR A 23 -22.41 -6.78 -9.37
N ASP A 24 -23.54 -6.30 -9.92
CA ASP A 24 -24.69 -5.86 -9.14
C ASP A 24 -25.32 -7.03 -8.35
N GLU A 25 -25.42 -8.20 -8.96
CA GLU A 25 -25.93 -9.42 -8.32
C GLU A 25 -25.01 -9.85 -7.17
N MET A 26 -23.69 -9.96 -7.42
CA MET A 26 -22.72 -10.35 -6.40
C MET A 26 -22.65 -9.32 -5.26
N TYR A 27 -22.63 -8.03 -5.59
CA TYR A 27 -22.64 -6.99 -4.58
C TYR A 27 -23.91 -7.04 -3.73
N SER A 28 -25.08 -7.14 -4.36
CA SER A 28 -26.35 -7.27 -3.65
C SER A 28 -26.37 -8.50 -2.73
N GLN A 29 -25.89 -9.65 -3.20
CA GLN A 29 -25.80 -10.87 -2.39
C GLN A 29 -24.84 -10.67 -1.22
N SER A 30 -23.66 -10.08 -1.45
CA SER A 30 -22.67 -9.86 -0.40
C SER A 30 -23.14 -8.98 0.74
N ILE A 31 -24.11 -8.07 0.48
CA ILE A 31 -24.71 -7.20 1.50
C ILE A 31 -25.93 -7.84 2.17
N ARG A 32 -26.80 -8.55 1.39
CA ARG A 32 -28.05 -9.10 1.93
C ARG A 32 -27.86 -10.44 2.62
N GLU A 33 -26.93 -11.26 2.16
CA GLU A 33 -26.65 -12.61 2.63
C GLU A 33 -25.14 -12.80 2.92
N PRO A 34 -24.52 -11.93 3.79
CA PRO A 34 -23.07 -11.88 3.94
C PRO A 34 -22.46 -13.21 4.39
N GLU A 35 -23.08 -13.94 5.30
CA GLU A 35 -22.53 -15.23 5.75
C GLU A 35 -22.53 -16.27 4.64
N LYS A 36 -23.59 -16.34 3.82
CA LYS A 36 -23.64 -17.25 2.67
C LYS A 36 -22.60 -16.85 1.62
N PHE A 37 -22.55 -15.57 1.26
CA PHE A 37 -21.59 -15.06 0.28
C PHE A 37 -20.15 -15.37 0.70
N TRP A 38 -19.78 -15.01 1.94
CA TRP A 38 -18.42 -15.24 2.43
C TRP A 38 -18.13 -16.73 2.71
N SER A 39 -19.15 -17.56 2.98
CA SER A 39 -18.99 -19.02 3.02
C SER A 39 -18.55 -19.58 1.66
N GLU A 40 -19.22 -19.14 0.59
CA GLU A 40 -18.89 -19.52 -0.79
C GLU A 40 -17.50 -18.98 -1.19
N GLN A 41 -17.16 -17.73 -0.82
CA GLN A 41 -15.83 -17.18 -1.10
C GLN A 41 -14.73 -17.84 -0.25
N GLY A 42 -15.03 -18.34 0.93
CA GLY A 42 -14.09 -19.12 1.74
C GLY A 42 -13.60 -20.39 1.07
N ASP A 43 -14.42 -20.99 0.20
CA ASP A 43 -14.06 -22.19 -0.57
C ASP A 43 -13.02 -21.92 -1.69
N ARG A 44 -12.56 -20.67 -1.85
CA ARG A 44 -11.40 -20.32 -2.70
C ARG A 44 -10.10 -20.91 -2.19
N LEU A 45 -10.01 -21.21 -0.89
CA LEU A 45 -8.81 -21.73 -0.24
C LEU A 45 -8.97 -23.21 0.12
N ASP A 46 -7.85 -23.89 0.24
CA ASP A 46 -7.79 -25.25 0.75
C ASP A 46 -7.72 -25.20 2.28
N TRP A 47 -8.71 -25.83 2.91
CA TRP A 47 -8.82 -25.93 4.36
C TRP A 47 -8.43 -27.34 4.83
N ILE A 48 -7.54 -27.42 5.81
CA ILE A 48 -7.25 -28.68 6.52
C ILE A 48 -8.51 -29.13 7.27
N LYS A 49 -9.20 -28.17 7.90
CA LYS A 49 -10.54 -28.33 8.45
C LYS A 49 -11.39 -27.13 8.00
N ARG A 50 -12.41 -27.40 7.17
CA ARG A 50 -13.31 -26.33 6.74
C ARG A 50 -14.02 -25.71 7.94
N PHE A 51 -14.20 -24.40 7.92
CA PHE A 51 -14.95 -23.64 8.90
C PHE A 51 -16.46 -23.99 8.89
N THR A 52 -17.10 -23.81 10.03
CA THR A 52 -18.55 -23.83 10.18
C THR A 52 -19.10 -22.48 10.62
N LYS A 53 -18.26 -21.65 11.23
CA LYS A 53 -18.57 -20.29 11.67
C LYS A 53 -17.92 -19.29 10.73
N VAL A 54 -18.72 -18.68 9.85
CA VAL A 54 -18.23 -17.74 8.83
C VAL A 54 -17.86 -16.40 9.45
N LYS A 55 -18.78 -15.81 10.22
CA LYS A 55 -18.68 -14.46 10.76
C LYS A 55 -19.07 -14.43 12.23
N ASN A 56 -18.25 -13.82 13.07
CA ASN A 56 -18.52 -13.52 14.47
C ASN A 56 -17.96 -12.14 14.78
N VAL A 57 -18.79 -11.10 14.60
CA VAL A 57 -18.35 -9.71 14.63
C VAL A 57 -19.28 -8.88 15.50
N SER A 58 -18.70 -8.00 16.29
CA SER A 58 -19.40 -6.96 17.05
C SER A 58 -18.62 -5.63 16.93
N TYR A 59 -19.31 -4.59 16.48
CA TYR A 59 -18.83 -3.20 16.52
C TYR A 59 -19.39 -2.44 17.73
N SER A 60 -19.95 -3.14 18.71
CA SER A 60 -20.51 -2.55 19.92
C SER A 60 -19.43 -1.99 20.83
N HIS A 61 -19.21 -0.67 20.78
CA HIS A 61 -18.26 0.02 21.65
C HIS A 61 -18.66 -0.12 23.13
N PRO A 62 -17.76 -0.40 24.09
CA PRO A 62 -16.31 -0.61 23.88
C PRO A 62 -15.91 -2.05 23.51
N ASN A 63 -16.84 -2.98 23.43
CA ASN A 63 -16.58 -4.42 23.25
C ASN A 63 -16.53 -4.78 21.75
N VAL A 64 -15.60 -4.19 21.00
CA VAL A 64 -15.39 -4.50 19.59
C VAL A 64 -14.67 -5.83 19.45
N SER A 65 -15.19 -6.71 18.61
CA SER A 65 -14.58 -8.02 18.33
C SER A 65 -14.83 -8.40 16.88
N ILE A 66 -13.79 -8.87 16.19
CA ILE A 66 -13.84 -9.23 14.78
C ILE A 66 -13.19 -10.60 14.58
N LYS A 67 -14.00 -11.57 14.13
CA LYS A 67 -13.53 -12.91 13.79
C LYS A 67 -14.22 -13.41 12.53
N TRP A 68 -13.45 -14.05 11.68
CA TRP A 68 -13.91 -14.65 10.42
C TRP A 68 -13.38 -16.07 10.28
N TYR A 69 -14.25 -16.99 9.89
CA TYR A 69 -13.91 -18.43 9.73
C TYR A 69 -13.34 -19.04 11.01
N GLU A 70 -13.86 -18.64 12.18
CA GLU A 70 -13.28 -18.80 13.53
C GLU A 70 -12.81 -20.22 13.86
N ASP A 71 -13.48 -21.27 13.37
CA ASP A 71 -13.17 -22.66 13.63
C ASP A 71 -12.49 -23.40 12.45
N GLY A 72 -12.14 -22.66 11.40
CA GLY A 72 -11.41 -23.17 10.24
C GLY A 72 -9.92 -23.34 10.54
N ILE A 73 -9.31 -24.36 9.91
CA ILE A 73 -7.87 -24.62 10.00
C ILE A 73 -7.29 -24.68 8.59
N LEU A 74 -6.23 -23.93 8.35
CA LEU A 74 -5.52 -23.88 7.07
C LEU A 74 -4.03 -23.57 7.32
N ASN A 75 -3.26 -23.50 6.23
CA ASN A 75 -1.94 -22.87 6.24
C ASN A 75 -1.81 -21.92 5.05
N VAL A 76 -1.41 -20.69 5.27
CA VAL A 76 -1.30 -19.64 4.25
C VAL A 76 -0.21 -19.99 3.22
N SER A 77 0.95 -20.46 3.66
CA SER A 77 2.03 -20.87 2.75
C SER A 77 1.61 -22.05 1.86
N ALA A 78 0.90 -23.04 2.41
CA ALA A 78 0.38 -24.16 1.63
C ALA A 78 -0.63 -23.69 0.56
N ASN A 79 -1.49 -22.73 0.90
CA ASN A 79 -2.42 -22.13 -0.06
C ASN A 79 -1.76 -21.28 -1.15
N CYS A 80 -0.60 -20.71 -0.87
CA CYS A 80 0.18 -19.93 -1.85
C CYS A 80 1.10 -20.81 -2.71
N ILE A 81 1.48 -22.01 -2.26
CA ILE A 81 2.51 -22.81 -2.92
C ILE A 81 2.03 -24.26 -3.17
N ASP A 82 1.82 -25.03 -2.11
CA ASP A 82 1.66 -26.51 -2.17
C ASP A 82 0.48 -26.93 -3.05
N ARG A 83 -0.67 -26.26 -2.94
CA ARG A 83 -1.86 -26.56 -3.72
C ARG A 83 -1.66 -26.41 -5.24
N HIS A 84 -0.64 -25.66 -5.65
CA HIS A 84 -0.32 -25.42 -7.06
C HIS A 84 0.70 -26.39 -7.65
N LEU A 85 1.42 -27.14 -6.83
CA LEU A 85 2.55 -27.98 -7.28
C LEU A 85 2.14 -29.02 -8.29
N ALA A 86 1.00 -29.68 -8.10
CA ALA A 86 0.55 -30.76 -8.98
C ALA A 86 0.21 -30.28 -10.40
N THR A 87 -0.30 -29.04 -10.54
CA THR A 87 -0.79 -28.53 -11.84
C THR A 87 0.07 -27.41 -12.42
N ARG A 88 0.82 -26.68 -11.56
CA ARG A 88 1.58 -25.48 -11.92
C ARG A 88 3.02 -25.52 -11.41
N GLY A 89 3.53 -26.68 -10.97
CA GLY A 89 4.86 -26.78 -10.34
C GLY A 89 5.98 -26.14 -11.16
N ASN A 90 5.97 -26.30 -12.48
CA ASN A 90 6.96 -25.74 -13.39
C ASN A 90 6.63 -24.32 -13.88
N GLN A 91 5.44 -23.77 -13.52
CA GLN A 91 5.09 -22.38 -13.85
C GLN A 91 5.92 -21.44 -13.00
N THR A 92 6.37 -20.33 -13.59
CA THR A 92 7.00 -19.26 -12.84
C THR A 92 6.03 -18.67 -11.83
N ALA A 93 6.38 -18.74 -10.55
CA ALA A 93 5.64 -18.11 -9.46
C ALA A 93 6.09 -16.67 -9.27
N ILE A 94 7.42 -16.43 -9.26
CA ILE A 94 8.01 -15.12 -9.06
C ILE A 94 9.00 -14.84 -10.19
N ILE A 95 8.81 -13.70 -10.86
CA ILE A 95 9.84 -13.06 -11.66
C ILE A 95 10.48 -11.99 -10.77
N TRP A 96 11.78 -12.05 -10.60
CA TRP A 96 12.51 -10.99 -9.93
C TRP A 96 13.35 -10.22 -10.92
N GLU A 97 13.23 -8.90 -10.88
CA GLU A 97 13.98 -7.95 -11.68
C GLU A 97 14.83 -7.08 -10.75
N GLY A 98 16.15 -7.12 -10.90
CA GLY A 98 17.09 -6.40 -10.04
C GLY A 98 17.15 -4.90 -10.33
N ASP A 99 17.84 -4.16 -9.46
CA ASP A 99 18.17 -2.74 -9.70
C ASP A 99 18.99 -2.59 -11.00
N ASN A 100 19.99 -3.46 -11.19
CA ASN A 100 20.67 -3.58 -12.46
C ASN A 100 19.76 -4.34 -13.46
N PRO A 101 19.47 -3.78 -14.67
CA PRO A 101 18.62 -4.42 -15.68
C PRO A 101 19.08 -5.79 -16.19
N SER A 102 20.35 -6.14 -15.98
CA SER A 102 20.89 -7.46 -16.34
C SER A 102 20.58 -8.55 -15.28
N ASP A 103 20.17 -8.14 -14.10
CA ASP A 103 19.91 -9.06 -12.98
C ASP A 103 18.44 -9.47 -13.00
N GLU A 104 18.17 -10.74 -13.28
CA GLU A 104 16.83 -11.31 -13.23
C GLU A 104 16.84 -12.76 -12.74
N LYS A 105 15.72 -13.19 -12.17
CA LYS A 105 15.48 -14.58 -11.81
C LYS A 105 14.02 -14.94 -12.10
N HIS A 106 13.81 -16.16 -12.61
CA HIS A 106 12.50 -16.77 -12.74
C HIS A 106 12.43 -17.95 -11.77
N ILE A 107 11.56 -17.89 -10.78
CA ILE A 107 11.42 -18.88 -9.72
C ILE A 107 10.11 -19.63 -9.97
N SER A 108 10.18 -20.93 -10.23
CA SER A 108 9.01 -21.78 -10.38
C SER A 108 8.35 -22.08 -9.03
N TYR A 109 7.09 -22.58 -9.05
CA TYR A 109 6.41 -23.00 -7.82
C TYR A 109 7.14 -24.14 -7.10
N ILE A 110 7.80 -25.05 -7.82
CA ILE A 110 8.63 -26.12 -7.21
C ILE A 110 9.85 -25.51 -6.53
N GLU A 111 10.55 -24.59 -7.18
CA GLU A 111 11.71 -23.90 -6.58
C GLU A 111 11.30 -23.04 -5.40
N LEU A 112 10.16 -22.34 -5.49
CA LEU A 112 9.61 -21.57 -4.38
C LEU A 112 9.30 -22.48 -3.17
N HIS A 113 8.67 -23.64 -3.41
CA HIS A 113 8.41 -24.62 -2.38
C HIS A 113 9.69 -25.09 -1.69
N GLU A 114 10.73 -25.42 -2.46
CA GLU A 114 12.02 -25.85 -1.92
C GLU A 114 12.66 -24.76 -1.06
N LYS A 115 12.74 -23.52 -1.58
CA LYS A 115 13.36 -22.40 -0.86
C LYS A 115 12.61 -22.06 0.43
N VAL A 116 11.29 -22.01 0.38
CA VAL A 116 10.44 -21.72 1.55
C VAL A 116 10.54 -22.85 2.59
N SER A 117 10.52 -24.11 2.17
CA SER A 117 10.66 -25.25 3.09
C SER A 117 12.02 -25.29 3.77
N ARG A 118 13.11 -25.03 3.04
CA ARG A 118 14.45 -24.93 3.64
C ARG A 118 14.50 -23.77 4.63
N LEU A 119 14.03 -22.58 4.27
CA LEU A 119 14.07 -21.42 5.16
C LEU A 119 13.20 -21.63 6.41
N ALA A 120 12.05 -22.28 6.27
CA ALA A 120 11.22 -22.70 7.41
C ALA A 120 11.98 -23.65 8.36
N ASN A 121 12.76 -24.59 7.82
CA ASN A 121 13.62 -25.47 8.62
C ASN A 121 14.81 -24.72 9.25
N VAL A 122 15.37 -23.71 8.57
CA VAL A 122 16.36 -22.81 9.17
C VAL A 122 15.76 -22.09 10.37
N TYR A 123 14.56 -21.53 10.25
CA TYR A 123 13.87 -20.88 11.37
C TYR A 123 13.68 -21.84 12.55
N LYS A 124 13.20 -23.06 12.29
CA LYS A 124 13.08 -24.10 13.34
C LYS A 124 14.43 -24.41 14.02
N SER A 125 15.53 -24.49 13.24
CA SER A 125 16.87 -24.72 13.79
C SER A 125 17.39 -23.59 14.67
N LEU A 126 16.90 -22.37 14.44
CA LEU A 126 17.17 -21.19 15.26
C LEU A 126 16.18 -21.01 16.43
N GLY A 127 15.32 -22.00 16.67
CA GLY A 127 14.35 -22.00 17.78
C GLY A 127 13.06 -21.23 17.50
N ILE A 128 12.77 -20.86 16.24
CA ILE A 128 11.55 -20.15 15.85
C ILE A 128 10.43 -21.15 15.58
N GLY A 129 9.26 -20.92 16.15
CA GLY A 129 8.07 -21.73 15.97
C GLY A 129 6.77 -20.91 15.90
N LYS A 130 5.64 -21.60 16.06
CA LYS A 130 4.31 -20.99 16.05
C LYS A 130 4.18 -19.88 17.08
N GLY A 131 3.75 -18.70 16.63
CA GLY A 131 3.52 -17.51 17.46
C GLY A 131 4.76 -16.67 17.74
N ASP A 132 5.97 -17.11 17.37
CA ASP A 132 7.17 -16.28 17.45
C ASP A 132 7.17 -15.19 16.40
N ARG A 133 7.80 -14.05 16.68
CA ARG A 133 7.86 -12.91 15.76
C ARG A 133 9.22 -12.84 15.09
N VAL A 134 9.19 -12.71 13.76
CA VAL A 134 10.36 -12.54 12.91
C VAL A 134 10.29 -11.17 12.24
N VAL A 135 11.28 -10.33 12.49
CA VAL A 135 11.40 -9.03 11.81
C VAL A 135 12.17 -9.21 10.52
N LEU A 136 11.61 -8.70 9.42
CA LEU A 136 12.24 -8.67 8.11
C LEU A 136 12.68 -7.25 7.78
N TYR A 137 13.98 -7.05 7.59
CA TYR A 137 14.58 -5.78 7.15
C TYR A 137 15.39 -6.07 5.88
N MET A 138 14.68 -6.19 4.76
CA MET A 138 15.15 -6.79 3.52
C MET A 138 14.99 -5.84 2.33
N PRO A 139 15.86 -5.93 1.30
CA PRO A 139 15.58 -5.34 0.01
C PRO A 139 14.52 -6.15 -0.74
N MET A 140 14.05 -5.65 -1.88
CA MET A 140 13.05 -6.31 -2.73
C MET A 140 13.67 -7.47 -3.54
N ILE A 141 14.09 -8.52 -2.84
CA ILE A 141 14.66 -9.76 -3.40
C ILE A 141 13.74 -10.96 -3.12
N PRO A 142 13.84 -12.05 -3.88
CA PRO A 142 13.01 -13.24 -3.68
C PRO A 142 13.06 -13.78 -2.26
N GLU A 143 14.20 -13.66 -1.60
CA GLU A 143 14.41 -14.09 -0.22
C GLU A 143 13.47 -13.38 0.77
N ALA A 144 13.01 -12.16 0.47
CA ALA A 144 12.00 -11.49 1.28
C ALA A 144 10.64 -12.21 1.20
N ALA A 145 10.21 -12.61 -0.01
CA ALA A 145 9.00 -13.41 -0.18
C ALA A 145 9.14 -14.81 0.46
N TYR A 146 10.30 -15.43 0.31
CA TYR A 146 10.58 -16.72 0.98
C TYR A 146 10.47 -16.59 2.50
N ALA A 147 10.97 -15.51 3.07
CA ALA A 147 10.92 -15.24 4.51
C ALA A 147 9.48 -15.08 5.02
N MET A 148 8.63 -14.34 4.31
CA MET A 148 7.21 -14.20 4.63
C MET A 148 6.49 -15.55 4.61
N LEU A 149 6.67 -16.31 3.53
CA LEU A 149 6.04 -17.61 3.33
C LEU A 149 6.57 -18.69 4.28
N ALA A 150 7.86 -18.62 4.65
CA ALA A 150 8.46 -19.53 5.65
C ALA A 150 7.90 -19.27 7.05
N CYS A 151 7.70 -18.00 7.45
CA CYS A 151 6.98 -17.67 8.68
C CYS A 151 5.56 -18.27 8.66
N ALA A 152 4.81 -18.00 7.60
CA ALA A 152 3.45 -18.52 7.44
C ALA A 152 3.41 -20.06 7.46
N ARG A 153 4.46 -20.74 6.93
CA ARG A 153 4.54 -22.19 6.88
C ARG A 153 4.64 -22.83 8.27
N ILE A 154 5.39 -22.23 9.17
CA ILE A 154 5.59 -22.75 10.55
C ILE A 154 4.71 -22.06 11.60
N GLY A 155 3.81 -21.16 11.19
CA GLY A 155 2.95 -20.41 12.09
C GLY A 155 3.66 -19.29 12.86
N ALA A 156 4.86 -18.88 12.46
CA ALA A 156 5.50 -17.67 12.97
C ALA A 156 4.85 -16.41 12.38
N VAL A 157 4.94 -15.32 13.11
CA VAL A 157 4.35 -14.02 12.73
C VAL A 157 5.43 -13.11 12.20
N HIS A 158 5.37 -12.72 10.93
CA HIS A 158 6.36 -11.79 10.42
C HIS A 158 5.96 -10.33 10.66
N SER A 159 6.97 -9.47 10.80
CA SER A 159 6.82 -8.02 10.81
C SER A 159 7.86 -7.41 9.90
N ILE A 160 7.42 -6.83 8.78
CA ILE A 160 8.34 -6.26 7.80
C ILE A 160 8.59 -4.80 8.13
N VAL A 161 9.86 -4.45 8.14
CA VAL A 161 10.33 -3.07 8.24
C VAL A 161 10.98 -2.72 6.92
N PHE A 162 10.52 -1.64 6.30
CA PHE A 162 11.05 -1.20 5.01
C PHE A 162 12.57 -1.00 5.08
N GLY A 163 13.33 -1.60 4.15
CA GLY A 163 14.81 -1.63 4.16
C GLY A 163 15.51 -0.27 4.08
N GLY A 164 14.73 0.77 3.98
CA GLY A 164 15.22 2.12 4.01
C GLY A 164 14.93 2.89 5.31
N PHE A 165 14.29 2.28 6.32
CA PHE A 165 14.06 2.95 7.60
C PHE A 165 15.35 3.03 8.41
N SER A 166 15.39 4.01 9.34
CA SER A 166 16.54 4.21 10.22
C SER A 166 16.70 3.08 11.24
N PRO A 167 17.90 2.92 11.83
CA PRO A 167 18.11 2.00 12.94
C PRO A 167 17.14 2.18 14.10
N ASP A 168 16.80 3.42 14.48
CA ASP A 168 15.83 3.72 15.54
C ASP A 168 14.43 3.18 15.22
N ALA A 169 13.99 3.38 13.98
CA ALA A 169 12.71 2.86 13.52
C ALA A 169 12.69 1.33 13.53
N LEU A 170 13.78 0.68 13.16
CA LEU A 170 13.92 -0.76 13.22
C LEU A 170 13.95 -1.26 14.68
N ALA A 171 14.74 -0.63 15.55
CA ALA A 171 14.85 -0.98 16.96
C ALA A 171 13.50 -0.92 17.69
N SER A 172 12.73 0.17 17.42
CA SER A 172 11.41 0.32 18.03
C SER A 172 10.46 -0.83 17.68
N ARG A 173 10.51 -1.35 16.45
CA ARG A 173 9.65 -2.45 15.99
C ARG A 173 10.12 -3.79 16.52
N ILE A 174 11.43 -4.03 16.58
CA ILE A 174 12.02 -5.22 17.23
C ILE A 174 11.55 -5.31 18.68
N THR A 175 11.61 -4.19 19.41
CA THR A 175 11.19 -4.12 20.81
C THR A 175 9.68 -4.30 20.97
N ASP A 176 8.88 -3.57 20.19
CA ASP A 176 7.42 -3.56 20.35
C ASP A 176 6.79 -4.93 20.04
N CYS A 177 7.25 -5.62 19.00
CA CYS A 177 6.76 -6.97 18.70
C CYS A 177 7.51 -8.08 19.46
N ALA A 178 8.50 -7.76 20.29
CA ALA A 178 9.37 -8.72 20.99
C ALA A 178 9.91 -9.77 20.00
N ALA A 179 10.61 -9.33 18.97
CA ALA A 179 11.13 -10.20 17.92
C ALA A 179 12.14 -11.23 18.44
N SER A 180 12.05 -12.46 17.95
CA SER A 180 12.99 -13.56 18.27
C SER A 180 14.09 -13.71 17.22
N LEU A 181 13.87 -13.17 16.01
CA LEU A 181 14.80 -13.22 14.88
C LEU A 181 14.67 -11.96 14.03
N VAL A 182 15.79 -11.46 13.53
CA VAL A 182 15.83 -10.49 12.44
C VAL A 182 16.43 -11.17 11.21
N ILE A 183 15.77 -11.05 10.05
CA ILE A 183 16.35 -11.42 8.76
C ILE A 183 16.65 -10.14 7.96
N THR A 184 17.86 -10.07 7.40
CA THR A 184 18.35 -8.90 6.66
C THR A 184 19.25 -9.34 5.50
N ALA A 185 19.76 -8.37 4.72
CA ALA A 185 20.82 -8.62 3.75
C ALA A 185 22.08 -7.81 4.12
N ASP A 186 23.20 -8.18 3.50
CA ASP A 186 24.43 -7.37 3.58
C ASP A 186 24.16 -5.94 3.15
N GLN A 187 23.71 -5.76 1.91
CA GLN A 187 23.30 -4.47 1.33
C GLN A 187 22.04 -4.63 0.47
N GLY A 188 21.34 -3.52 0.23
CA GLY A 188 20.22 -3.43 -0.70
C GLY A 188 20.53 -2.45 -1.84
N PRO A 189 20.79 -2.93 -3.08
CA PRO A 189 20.90 -2.06 -4.26
C PRO A 189 19.61 -1.28 -4.49
N ARG A 190 19.76 0.02 -4.82
CA ARG A 190 18.61 0.87 -5.11
C ARG A 190 19.04 2.11 -5.90
N GLY A 191 18.61 2.22 -7.15
CA GLY A 191 18.89 3.37 -8.01
C GLY A 191 20.37 3.58 -8.29
N GLY A 192 21.13 2.50 -8.46
CA GLY A 192 22.58 2.53 -8.70
C GLY A 192 23.44 2.76 -7.45
N SER A 193 22.80 2.87 -6.26
CA SER A 193 23.48 2.96 -4.96
C SER A 193 23.18 1.72 -4.12
N ALA A 194 23.85 1.54 -3.00
CA ALA A 194 23.57 0.47 -2.06
C ALA A 194 23.29 1.03 -0.66
N ILE A 195 22.36 0.39 0.06
CA ILE A 195 22.04 0.69 1.47
C ILE A 195 22.68 -0.40 2.31
N ASP A 196 23.46 -0.02 3.32
CA ASP A 196 24.12 -0.94 4.26
C ASP A 196 23.13 -1.48 5.30
N LEU A 197 22.37 -2.54 4.92
CA LEU A 197 21.27 -3.07 5.73
C LEU A 197 21.77 -3.73 7.00
N LYS A 198 22.83 -4.56 6.91
CA LYS A 198 23.40 -5.25 8.06
C LYS A 198 23.97 -4.27 9.10
N GLU A 199 24.60 -3.18 8.66
CA GLU A 199 25.08 -2.13 9.54
C GLU A 199 23.94 -1.44 10.29
N ASN A 200 22.82 -1.16 9.58
CA ASN A 200 21.62 -0.61 10.21
C ASN A 200 21.01 -1.56 11.25
N VAL A 201 21.01 -2.87 10.97
CA VAL A 201 20.58 -3.88 11.96
C VAL A 201 21.48 -3.88 13.17
N ASP A 202 22.80 -3.84 13.02
CA ASP A 202 23.74 -3.78 14.14
C ASP A 202 23.47 -2.57 15.04
N LYS A 203 23.29 -1.39 14.46
CA LYS A 203 22.94 -0.15 15.19
C LYS A 203 21.58 -0.27 15.90
N ALA A 204 20.61 -0.90 15.25
CA ALA A 204 19.29 -1.11 15.85
C ALA A 204 19.36 -2.05 17.05
N LEU A 205 20.19 -3.09 16.99
CA LEU A 205 20.37 -4.05 18.09
C LEU A 205 21.17 -3.49 19.28
N GLU A 206 21.99 -2.47 19.07
CA GLU A 206 22.58 -1.70 20.17
C GLU A 206 21.51 -0.98 21.02
N ILE A 207 20.37 -0.63 20.41
CA ILE A 207 19.24 0.05 21.07
C ILE A 207 18.25 -0.94 21.66
N SER A 208 17.83 -1.94 20.86
CA SER A 208 16.77 -2.89 21.25
C SER A 208 17.24 -4.09 22.06
N GLY A 209 18.54 -4.34 22.12
CA GLY A 209 19.13 -5.57 22.63
C GLY A 209 19.32 -6.65 21.57
N ASP A 210 20.21 -7.60 21.83
CA ASP A 210 20.57 -8.64 20.89
C ASP A 210 19.44 -9.65 20.67
N VAL A 211 19.16 -9.94 19.39
CA VAL A 211 18.39 -11.08 18.91
C VAL A 211 19.18 -11.78 17.80
N ASN A 212 18.85 -13.02 17.47
CA ASN A 212 19.48 -13.71 16.36
C ASN A 212 19.28 -12.96 15.04
N VAL A 213 20.30 -12.94 14.18
CA VAL A 213 20.27 -12.30 12.86
C VAL A 213 20.57 -13.35 11.80
N LEU A 214 19.69 -13.49 10.81
CA LEU A 214 19.94 -14.29 9.61
C LEU A 214 20.26 -13.34 8.46
N MET A 215 21.48 -13.37 7.95
CA MET A 215 22.01 -12.45 6.94
C MET A 215 22.07 -13.12 5.57
N VAL A 216 21.41 -12.50 4.58
CA VAL A 216 21.41 -12.87 3.16
C VAL A 216 22.53 -12.15 2.44
N GLU A 217 23.34 -12.88 1.70
CA GLU A 217 24.43 -12.36 0.89
C GLU A 217 23.88 -11.86 -0.46
N ARG A 218 23.43 -10.59 -0.54
CA ARG A 218 22.88 -9.99 -1.79
C ARG A 218 23.96 -9.43 -2.70
N THR A 219 24.90 -8.68 -2.13
CA THR A 219 26.01 -8.05 -2.87
C THR A 219 27.35 -8.72 -2.64
N ASN A 220 27.42 -9.63 -1.68
CA ASN A 220 28.65 -10.22 -1.16
C ASN A 220 29.61 -9.18 -0.56
N SER A 221 29.08 -8.08 -0.03
CA SER A 221 29.86 -7.09 0.69
C SER A 221 30.38 -7.64 2.01
N ILE A 222 31.57 -7.19 2.39
CA ILE A 222 32.17 -7.57 3.68
C ILE A 222 31.40 -6.84 4.79
N VAL A 223 30.73 -7.62 5.64
CA VAL A 223 29.97 -7.10 6.78
C VAL A 223 30.50 -7.72 8.09
N ASN A 224 30.28 -7.01 9.20
CA ASN A 224 30.60 -7.56 10.50
C ASN A 224 29.61 -8.66 10.89
N MET A 225 30.11 -9.85 11.24
CA MET A 225 29.31 -11.00 11.69
C MET A 225 29.68 -11.32 13.14
N LYS A 226 28.76 -11.01 14.08
CA LYS A 226 28.94 -11.29 15.51
C LYS A 226 28.71 -12.77 15.79
N SER A 227 29.75 -13.47 16.22
CA SER A 227 29.66 -14.91 16.55
C SER A 227 28.60 -15.18 17.61
N GLY A 228 27.80 -16.24 17.41
CA GLY A 228 26.71 -16.64 18.31
C GLY A 228 25.42 -15.83 18.19
N ARG A 229 25.40 -14.78 17.36
CA ARG A 229 24.23 -13.94 17.06
C ARG A 229 23.87 -13.96 15.58
N ASP A 230 24.88 -13.82 14.71
CA ASP A 230 24.71 -13.65 13.28
C ASP A 230 25.00 -14.95 12.52
N TYR A 231 24.09 -15.31 11.61
CA TYR A 231 24.14 -16.55 10.84
C TYR A 231 24.08 -16.23 9.35
N SER A 232 24.89 -16.95 8.54
CA SER A 232 24.81 -16.88 7.08
C SER A 232 23.57 -17.63 6.59
N TYR A 233 22.73 -16.96 5.81
CA TYR A 233 21.59 -17.57 5.13
C TYR A 233 22.06 -18.71 4.22
N THR A 234 23.07 -18.44 3.39
CA THR A 234 23.59 -19.41 2.40
C THR A 234 24.09 -20.69 3.07
N GLU A 235 24.80 -20.58 4.17
CA GLU A 235 25.32 -21.76 4.88
C GLU A 235 24.22 -22.57 5.57
N LEU A 236 23.28 -21.91 6.27
CA LEU A 236 22.20 -22.61 6.93
C LEU A 236 21.23 -23.27 5.93
N MET A 237 20.96 -22.63 4.80
CA MET A 237 20.10 -23.20 3.75
C MET A 237 20.64 -24.50 3.15
N LYS A 238 21.96 -24.69 3.11
CA LYS A 238 22.60 -25.94 2.65
C LYS A 238 22.45 -27.10 3.65
N SER A 239 22.35 -26.78 4.95
CA SER A 239 22.38 -27.74 6.04
C SER A 239 21.03 -28.37 6.39
N VAL A 240 19.93 -27.87 5.84
CA VAL A 240 18.57 -28.26 6.22
C VAL A 240 17.83 -29.00 5.10
N SER A 241 16.79 -29.76 5.49
CA SER A 241 15.90 -30.45 4.54
C SER A 241 15.14 -29.47 3.63
N ALA A 242 14.89 -29.87 2.39
CA ALA A 242 14.01 -29.21 1.43
C ALA A 242 12.51 -29.50 1.68
N ILE A 243 12.18 -30.30 2.69
CA ILE A 243 10.81 -30.65 3.06
C ILE A 243 10.52 -30.12 4.44
N CYS A 244 9.45 -29.36 4.57
CA CYS A 244 8.91 -28.85 5.83
C CYS A 244 7.40 -28.88 5.77
N GLU A 245 6.76 -29.72 6.57
CA GLU A 245 5.31 -29.81 6.63
C GLU A 245 4.71 -28.49 7.13
N PRO A 246 3.61 -28.00 6.50
CA PRO A 246 2.95 -26.78 6.94
C PRO A 246 2.24 -26.97 8.28
N GLU A 247 2.45 -26.04 9.20
CA GLU A 247 1.78 -26.03 10.51
C GLU A 247 0.28 -25.79 10.34
N PRO A 248 -0.60 -26.61 10.94
CA PRO A 248 -2.03 -26.33 10.97
C PRO A 248 -2.32 -25.06 11.80
N MET A 249 -2.85 -24.04 11.15
CA MET A 249 -3.17 -22.74 11.75
C MET A 249 -4.66 -22.53 11.83
N ASN A 250 -5.15 -22.00 12.96
CA ASN A 250 -6.51 -21.50 13.03
C ASN A 250 -6.66 -20.27 12.12
N ALA A 251 -7.83 -20.08 11.52
CA ALA A 251 -8.09 -18.93 10.64
C ALA A 251 -7.84 -17.58 11.33
N GLU A 252 -8.00 -17.51 12.64
CA GLU A 252 -7.77 -16.30 13.44
C GLU A 252 -6.36 -16.25 14.09
N ASP A 253 -5.51 -17.25 13.86
CA ASP A 253 -4.10 -17.15 14.26
C ASP A 253 -3.43 -15.99 13.50
N PRO A 254 -2.60 -15.16 14.17
CA PRO A 254 -1.89 -14.04 13.55
C PRO A 254 -0.99 -14.51 12.40
N LEU A 255 -1.02 -13.77 11.29
CA LEU A 255 -0.15 -13.98 10.14
C LEU A 255 1.00 -12.97 10.11
N PHE A 256 0.68 -11.70 10.30
CA PHE A 256 1.68 -10.64 10.34
C PHE A 256 1.25 -9.43 11.18
N ILE A 257 2.26 -8.63 11.54
CA ILE A 257 2.13 -7.33 12.17
C ILE A 257 2.79 -6.31 11.26
N LEU A 258 2.03 -5.30 10.82
CA LEU A 258 2.58 -4.22 9.99
C LEU A 258 2.39 -2.87 10.67
N TYR A 259 3.50 -2.17 10.91
CA TYR A 259 3.50 -0.90 11.63
C TYR A 259 3.13 0.27 10.71
N THR A 260 2.13 1.03 11.15
CA THR A 260 1.70 2.27 10.50
C THR A 260 2.01 3.48 11.38
N SER A 261 2.24 4.65 10.75
CA SER A 261 2.38 5.91 11.50
C SER A 261 1.07 6.25 12.19
N GLY A 262 1.10 6.47 13.50
CA GLY A 262 -0.04 6.95 14.27
C GLY A 262 -0.08 8.48 14.35
N SER A 263 -1.27 9.07 14.49
CA SER A 263 -1.46 10.49 14.78
C SER A 263 -0.78 10.92 16.09
N THR A 264 -0.58 9.99 17.02
CA THR A 264 0.06 10.22 18.33
C THR A 264 1.58 10.04 18.34
N GLY A 265 2.21 9.84 17.18
CA GLY A 265 3.67 9.69 17.05
C GLY A 265 4.21 8.27 17.26
N LYS A 266 3.61 7.43 18.14
CA LYS A 266 4.02 6.02 18.29
C LYS A 266 3.39 5.17 17.19
N PRO A 267 4.17 4.36 16.43
CA PRO A 267 3.62 3.46 15.42
C PRO A 267 2.58 2.49 16.00
N LYS A 268 1.59 2.11 15.18
CA LYS A 268 0.57 1.10 15.50
C LYS A 268 0.91 -0.20 14.77
N GLY A 269 1.06 -1.30 15.49
CA GLY A 269 1.23 -2.63 14.92
C GLY A 269 -0.13 -3.20 14.46
N VAL A 270 -0.48 -3.01 13.20
CA VAL A 270 -1.71 -3.57 12.61
C VAL A 270 -1.56 -5.08 12.49
N GLN A 271 -2.45 -5.84 13.15
CA GLN A 271 -2.40 -7.30 13.15
C GLN A 271 -3.45 -7.88 12.21
N HIS A 272 -3.01 -8.68 11.25
CA HIS A 272 -3.86 -9.50 10.39
C HIS A 272 -3.76 -10.98 10.73
N THR A 273 -4.83 -11.73 10.45
CA THR A 273 -4.96 -13.17 10.70
C THR A 273 -4.95 -13.98 9.41
N SER A 274 -4.78 -15.30 9.54
CA SER A 274 -4.46 -16.18 8.41
C SER A 274 -5.61 -16.36 7.41
N GLY A 275 -6.81 -16.76 7.88
CA GLY A 275 -7.89 -17.21 6.99
C GLY A 275 -8.59 -16.06 6.25
N GLY A 276 -9.20 -15.14 7.00
CA GLY A 276 -9.99 -14.05 6.42
C GLY A 276 -9.19 -13.14 5.52
N TYR A 277 -7.97 -12.80 5.93
CA TYR A 277 -7.07 -11.98 5.12
C TYR A 277 -6.76 -12.64 3.77
N LEU A 278 -6.40 -13.94 3.76
CA LEU A 278 -6.04 -14.61 2.50
C LEU A 278 -7.23 -14.78 1.56
N VAL A 279 -8.44 -15.09 2.08
CA VAL A 279 -9.67 -15.11 1.28
C VAL A 279 -9.87 -13.76 0.61
N TYR A 280 -9.75 -12.67 1.37
CA TYR A 280 -9.99 -11.32 0.85
C TYR A 280 -8.91 -10.86 -0.14
N ALA A 281 -7.64 -11.08 0.17
CA ALA A 281 -6.52 -10.72 -0.70
C ALA A 281 -6.58 -11.47 -2.05
N SER A 282 -6.89 -12.78 -2.03
CA SER A 282 -7.03 -13.56 -3.26
C SER A 282 -8.23 -13.09 -4.11
N MET A 283 -9.35 -12.77 -3.46
CA MET A 283 -10.57 -12.31 -4.13
C MET A 283 -10.38 -10.92 -4.77
N THR A 284 -9.82 -9.97 -4.02
CA THR A 284 -9.56 -8.62 -4.53
C THR A 284 -8.50 -8.64 -5.63
N HIS A 285 -7.45 -9.46 -5.52
CA HIS A 285 -6.48 -9.62 -6.61
C HIS A 285 -7.15 -10.11 -7.89
N GLN A 286 -8.00 -11.14 -7.83
CA GLN A 286 -8.64 -11.70 -9.00
C GLN A 286 -9.58 -10.69 -9.68
N TYR A 287 -10.50 -10.10 -8.94
CA TYR A 287 -11.57 -9.29 -9.53
C TYR A 287 -11.17 -7.84 -9.83
N THR A 288 -10.37 -7.21 -8.96
CA THR A 288 -9.93 -5.84 -9.21
C THR A 288 -8.99 -5.75 -10.41
N PHE A 289 -8.13 -6.75 -10.58
CA PHE A 289 -7.17 -6.73 -11.70
C PHE A 289 -7.61 -7.59 -12.89
N ASP A 290 -8.82 -8.16 -12.83
CA ASP A 290 -9.30 -9.10 -13.86
C ASP A 290 -8.22 -10.13 -14.22
N TYR A 291 -7.60 -10.71 -13.18
CA TYR A 291 -6.48 -11.62 -13.35
C TYR A 291 -6.95 -12.96 -13.95
N HIS A 292 -6.35 -13.37 -15.04
CA HIS A 292 -6.55 -14.66 -15.69
C HIS A 292 -5.30 -15.53 -15.65
N ASP A 293 -5.49 -16.84 -15.65
CA ASP A 293 -4.38 -17.79 -15.67
C ASP A 293 -3.41 -17.52 -16.83
N GLY A 294 -2.12 -17.46 -16.49
CA GLY A 294 -1.06 -17.16 -17.45
C GLY A 294 -0.72 -15.67 -17.57
N ASP A 295 -1.47 -14.78 -16.94
CA ASP A 295 -1.13 -13.38 -16.88
C ASP A 295 0.07 -13.14 -15.95
N ILE A 296 0.86 -12.13 -16.26
CA ILE A 296 1.96 -11.65 -15.44
C ILE A 296 1.51 -10.37 -14.72
N PHE A 297 1.40 -10.47 -13.41
CA PHE A 297 0.98 -9.38 -12.54
C PHE A 297 2.19 -8.65 -11.96
N TRP A 298 2.23 -7.34 -12.06
CA TRP A 298 3.28 -6.51 -11.47
C TRP A 298 2.71 -5.40 -10.62
N CYS A 299 2.99 -5.48 -9.32
CA CYS A 299 2.81 -4.40 -8.37
C CYS A 299 4.18 -3.80 -8.05
N THR A 300 4.34 -2.48 -8.23
CA THR A 300 5.60 -1.77 -8.01
C THR A 300 5.86 -1.39 -6.55
N ALA A 301 4.98 -1.79 -5.64
CA ALA A 301 5.14 -1.54 -4.21
C ALA A 301 6.30 -2.37 -3.63
N ASP A 302 6.67 -2.03 -2.39
CA ASP A 302 7.62 -2.79 -1.58
C ASP A 302 6.87 -3.70 -0.60
N VAL A 303 7.43 -4.88 -0.30
CA VAL A 303 6.85 -5.79 0.71
C VAL A 303 6.82 -5.20 2.12
N GLY A 304 7.57 -4.15 2.40
CA GLY A 304 7.49 -3.36 3.63
C GLY A 304 6.16 -2.61 3.82
N TRP A 305 5.27 -2.62 2.83
CA TRP A 305 3.94 -2.02 2.87
C TRP A 305 2.86 -3.08 2.68
N ILE A 306 1.65 -2.78 3.15
CA ILE A 306 0.51 -3.71 2.98
C ILE A 306 0.24 -4.04 1.51
N THR A 307 0.50 -3.12 0.60
CA THR A 307 0.34 -3.33 -0.83
C THR A 307 1.23 -4.45 -1.35
N GLY A 308 2.47 -4.52 -0.86
CA GLY A 308 3.39 -5.61 -1.18
C GLY A 308 2.95 -6.95 -0.57
N HIS A 309 2.44 -6.95 0.67
CA HIS A 309 1.88 -8.15 1.29
C HIS A 309 0.71 -8.71 0.46
N SER A 310 -0.29 -7.88 0.21
CA SER A 310 -1.54 -8.32 -0.42
C SER A 310 -1.40 -8.56 -1.93
N TYR A 311 -0.58 -7.77 -2.63
CA TYR A 311 -0.56 -7.76 -4.10
C TYR A 311 0.82 -7.99 -4.73
N ILE A 312 1.84 -8.40 -3.97
CA ILE A 312 3.04 -9.04 -4.52
C ILE A 312 3.09 -10.50 -4.09
N VAL A 313 2.82 -10.79 -2.80
CA VAL A 313 3.02 -12.13 -2.25
C VAL A 313 1.68 -12.88 -2.12
N TYR A 314 0.83 -12.52 -1.16
CA TYR A 314 -0.28 -13.39 -0.75
C TYR A 314 -1.41 -13.51 -1.77
N GLY A 315 -1.96 -12.43 -2.27
CA GLY A 315 -3.07 -12.45 -3.23
C GLY A 315 -2.70 -13.14 -4.55
N PRO A 316 -1.63 -12.72 -5.22
CA PRO A 316 -1.19 -13.36 -6.46
C PRO A 316 -0.87 -14.85 -6.30
N LEU A 317 -0.05 -15.21 -5.30
CA LEU A 317 0.37 -16.59 -5.11
C LEU A 317 -0.79 -17.50 -4.67
N ALA A 318 -1.74 -17.02 -3.87
CA ALA A 318 -2.95 -17.77 -3.55
C ALA A 318 -3.78 -18.10 -4.81
N ASN A 319 -3.74 -17.25 -5.83
CA ASN A 319 -4.40 -17.48 -7.12
C ASN A 319 -3.54 -18.28 -8.13
N GLY A 320 -2.36 -18.75 -7.75
CA GLY A 320 -1.45 -19.46 -8.64
C GLY A 320 -0.86 -18.59 -9.75
N ALA A 321 -0.76 -17.30 -9.51
CA ALA A 321 -0.29 -16.30 -10.47
C ALA A 321 1.24 -16.29 -10.63
N THR A 322 1.70 -15.69 -11.72
CA THR A 322 3.07 -15.20 -11.86
C THR A 322 3.11 -13.74 -11.40
N THR A 323 3.82 -13.47 -10.30
CA THR A 323 4.02 -12.12 -9.76
C THR A 323 5.42 -11.61 -10.02
N LEU A 324 5.56 -10.31 -10.34
CA LEU A 324 6.85 -9.69 -10.57
C LEU A 324 7.26 -8.86 -9.35
N MET A 325 8.46 -9.13 -8.83
CA MET A 325 9.13 -8.38 -7.76
C MET A 325 10.24 -7.51 -8.37
N PHE A 326 10.24 -6.24 -8.06
CA PHE A 326 11.19 -5.28 -8.59
C PHE A 326 12.03 -4.63 -7.49
N GLU A 327 13.35 -4.81 -7.54
CA GLU A 327 14.29 -4.25 -6.55
C GLU A 327 14.62 -2.78 -6.83
N GLY A 328 14.53 -2.33 -8.08
CA GLY A 328 14.97 -1.02 -8.54
C GLY A 328 14.04 0.15 -8.21
N VAL A 329 14.28 1.25 -8.92
CA VAL A 329 13.46 2.47 -8.89
C VAL A 329 12.99 2.84 -10.30
N PRO A 330 11.91 3.64 -10.46
CA PRO A 330 11.32 3.91 -11.77
C PRO A 330 12.22 4.72 -12.72
N THR A 331 13.26 5.36 -12.17
CA THR A 331 14.12 6.31 -12.89
C THR A 331 15.55 5.81 -13.12
N TYR A 332 15.88 4.59 -12.73
CA TYR A 332 17.23 4.02 -12.90
C TYR A 332 17.20 2.72 -13.72
N PRO A 333 18.12 2.55 -14.72
CA PRO A 333 19.20 3.49 -15.11
C PRO A 333 18.71 4.70 -15.93
N ASP A 334 17.47 4.67 -16.40
CA ASP A 334 16.83 5.76 -17.11
C ASP A 334 15.32 5.83 -16.81
N ILE A 335 14.68 6.91 -17.23
CA ILE A 335 13.26 7.19 -16.97
C ILE A 335 12.28 6.22 -17.66
N GLY A 336 12.74 5.40 -18.60
CA GLY A 336 11.95 4.37 -19.26
C GLY A 336 11.92 3.03 -18.52
N ARG A 337 12.55 2.93 -17.34
CA ARG A 337 12.75 1.67 -16.63
C ARG A 337 11.50 0.83 -16.43
N PHE A 338 10.40 1.44 -15.98
CA PHE A 338 9.14 0.72 -15.78
C PHE A 338 8.61 0.13 -17.09
N TRP A 339 8.66 0.90 -18.15
CA TRP A 339 8.16 0.49 -19.46
C TRP A 339 9.03 -0.62 -20.07
N ALA A 340 10.35 -0.53 -19.87
CA ALA A 340 11.29 -1.59 -20.26
C ALA A 340 10.97 -2.92 -19.54
N VAL A 341 10.65 -2.89 -18.26
CA VAL A 341 10.25 -4.08 -17.47
C VAL A 341 8.92 -4.63 -17.97
N CYS A 342 7.93 -3.76 -18.24
CA CYS A 342 6.64 -4.17 -18.79
C CYS A 342 6.79 -4.90 -20.13
N GLU A 343 7.59 -4.35 -21.05
CA GLU A 343 7.86 -4.97 -22.36
C GLU A 343 8.65 -6.27 -22.21
N LYS A 344 9.76 -6.24 -21.45
CA LYS A 344 10.67 -7.37 -21.24
C LYS A 344 9.95 -8.62 -20.74
N HIS A 345 9.10 -8.46 -19.76
CA HIS A 345 8.39 -9.56 -19.12
C HIS A 345 6.97 -9.77 -19.65
N GLY A 346 6.48 -8.89 -20.52
CA GLY A 346 5.13 -9.00 -21.06
C GLY A 346 4.04 -8.84 -20.01
N VAL A 347 4.20 -7.87 -19.11
CA VAL A 347 3.27 -7.59 -17.99
C VAL A 347 1.85 -7.35 -18.48
N ASN A 348 0.88 -7.99 -17.83
CA ASN A 348 -0.54 -7.89 -18.16
C ASN A 348 -1.29 -6.95 -17.21
N GLN A 349 -0.97 -6.96 -15.92
CA GLN A 349 -1.52 -6.01 -14.96
C GLN A 349 -0.38 -5.20 -14.34
N PHE A 350 -0.49 -3.87 -14.43
CA PHE A 350 0.52 -2.95 -13.90
C PHE A 350 -0.10 -2.06 -12.82
N TYR A 351 0.36 -2.21 -11.58
CA TYR A 351 -0.19 -1.56 -10.40
C TYR A 351 0.87 -0.72 -9.69
N THR A 352 0.68 0.61 -9.65
CA THR A 352 1.69 1.55 -9.16
C THR A 352 1.07 2.74 -8.40
N ALA A 353 1.91 3.60 -7.82
CA ALA A 353 1.46 4.77 -7.08
C ALA A 353 1.31 6.01 -8.00
N PRO A 354 0.32 6.88 -7.75
CA PRO A 354 0.17 8.17 -8.46
C PRO A 354 1.43 9.04 -8.43
N THR A 355 2.19 9.02 -7.34
CA THR A 355 3.49 9.69 -7.24
C THR A 355 4.48 9.22 -8.32
N ALA A 356 4.55 7.90 -8.58
CA ALA A 356 5.41 7.37 -9.65
C ALA A 356 4.90 7.81 -11.03
N ILE A 357 3.58 7.78 -11.24
CA ILE A 357 2.95 8.23 -12.49
C ILE A 357 3.28 9.70 -12.77
N ARG A 358 3.10 10.59 -11.77
CA ARG A 358 3.43 12.03 -11.92
C ARG A 358 4.91 12.25 -12.20
N ALA A 359 5.79 11.54 -11.51
CA ALA A 359 7.22 11.64 -11.76
C ALA A 359 7.60 11.24 -13.19
N LEU A 360 6.98 10.18 -13.72
CA LEU A 360 7.20 9.73 -15.10
C LEU A 360 6.57 10.68 -16.13
N MET A 361 5.35 11.16 -15.87
CA MET A 361 4.64 12.12 -16.71
C MET A 361 5.43 13.42 -16.90
N ALA A 362 6.15 13.87 -15.87
CA ALA A 362 6.98 15.09 -15.93
C ALA A 362 8.09 15.04 -17.00
N HIS A 363 8.45 13.85 -17.48
CA HIS A 363 9.43 13.65 -18.55
C HIS A 363 8.81 13.49 -19.95
N GLY A 364 7.51 13.72 -20.08
CA GLY A 364 6.80 13.64 -21.37
C GLY A 364 6.48 12.21 -21.80
N ASN A 365 6.06 12.07 -23.06
CA ASN A 365 5.52 10.82 -23.59
C ASN A 365 6.60 9.89 -24.22
N ALA A 366 7.68 10.48 -24.75
CA ALA A 366 8.71 9.74 -25.49
C ALA A 366 9.29 8.53 -24.73
N PRO A 367 9.54 8.58 -23.40
CA PRO A 367 9.99 7.41 -22.67
C PRO A 367 9.01 6.24 -22.69
N VAL A 368 7.69 6.51 -22.72
CA VAL A 368 6.63 5.48 -22.80
C VAL A 368 6.55 4.92 -24.22
N GLU A 369 6.50 5.80 -25.22
CA GLU A 369 6.30 5.46 -26.62
C GLU A 369 7.44 4.62 -27.23
N LYS A 370 8.61 4.60 -26.56
CA LYS A 370 9.76 3.79 -26.94
C LYS A 370 9.49 2.27 -26.79
N TYR A 371 8.53 1.87 -25.95
CA TYR A 371 8.29 0.49 -25.57
C TYR A 371 6.93 -0.03 -26.03
N ASN A 372 6.85 -1.33 -26.30
CA ASN A 372 5.59 -1.99 -26.63
C ASN A 372 4.85 -2.42 -25.36
N LEU A 373 3.80 -1.72 -25.02
CA LEU A 373 2.94 -1.97 -23.84
C LEU A 373 1.63 -2.69 -24.18
N ASP A 374 1.47 -3.26 -25.37
CA ASP A 374 0.21 -3.86 -25.85
C ASP A 374 -0.22 -5.12 -25.05
N LYS A 375 0.66 -5.67 -24.22
CA LYS A 375 0.34 -6.78 -23.33
C LYS A 375 -0.39 -6.34 -22.06
N ILE A 376 -0.33 -5.05 -21.70
CA ILE A 376 -1.00 -4.54 -20.52
C ILE A 376 -2.52 -4.57 -20.74
N LYS A 377 -3.21 -5.29 -19.87
CA LYS A 377 -4.68 -5.46 -19.89
C LYS A 377 -5.37 -4.57 -18.87
N VAL A 378 -4.73 -4.32 -17.70
CA VAL A 378 -5.25 -3.49 -16.63
C VAL A 378 -4.13 -2.62 -16.07
N LEU A 379 -4.43 -1.34 -15.88
CA LEU A 379 -3.61 -0.39 -15.16
C LEU A 379 -4.22 -0.14 -13.79
N GLY A 380 -3.41 0.04 -12.76
CA GLY A 380 -3.93 0.30 -11.42
C GLY A 380 -3.15 1.39 -10.69
N THR A 381 -3.84 2.05 -9.75
CA THR A 381 -3.28 3.08 -8.88
C THR A 381 -3.58 2.83 -7.41
N VAL A 382 -2.63 3.19 -6.53
CA VAL A 382 -2.70 2.90 -5.10
C VAL A 382 -1.91 3.88 -4.25
N GLY A 383 -2.37 4.06 -3.00
CA GLY A 383 -1.60 4.71 -1.93
C GLY A 383 -1.96 6.16 -1.67
N GLU A 384 -2.48 6.85 -2.66
CA GLU A 384 -3.00 8.22 -2.56
C GLU A 384 -4.04 8.47 -3.67
N PRO A 385 -4.91 9.49 -3.54
CA PRO A 385 -5.78 9.88 -4.64
C PRO A 385 -4.97 10.31 -5.87
N ILE A 386 -5.36 9.82 -7.05
CA ILE A 386 -4.77 10.28 -8.31
C ILE A 386 -5.53 11.52 -8.81
N ASN A 387 -4.80 12.56 -9.18
CA ASN A 387 -5.41 13.73 -9.80
C ASN A 387 -5.82 13.44 -11.25
N PRO A 388 -6.87 14.13 -11.77
CA PRO A 388 -7.40 13.87 -13.11
C PRO A 388 -6.37 13.95 -14.24
N GLU A 389 -5.41 14.87 -14.16
CA GLU A 389 -4.37 15.07 -15.19
C GLU A 389 -3.45 13.86 -15.29
N ALA A 390 -2.96 13.34 -14.16
CA ALA A 390 -2.14 12.14 -14.11
C ALA A 390 -2.95 10.91 -14.55
N TRP A 391 -4.23 10.82 -14.16
CA TRP A 391 -5.12 9.76 -14.59
C TRP A 391 -5.33 9.79 -16.11
N ASN A 392 -5.59 10.95 -16.70
CA ASN A 392 -5.76 11.12 -18.15
C ASN A 392 -4.48 10.76 -18.89
N TRP A 393 -3.32 11.23 -18.44
CA TRP A 393 -2.04 10.86 -19.03
C TRP A 393 -1.81 9.34 -18.98
N TYR A 394 -2.12 8.72 -17.85
CA TYR A 394 -1.99 7.29 -17.65
C TYR A 394 -2.93 6.50 -18.58
N ASN A 395 -4.18 6.98 -18.73
CA ASN A 395 -5.15 6.42 -19.66
C ASN A 395 -4.73 6.57 -21.13
N ASP A 396 -4.38 7.79 -21.54
CA ASP A 396 -4.21 8.13 -22.95
C ASP A 396 -2.85 7.65 -23.49
N ILE A 397 -1.79 7.81 -22.70
CA ILE A 397 -0.42 7.53 -23.13
C ILE A 397 -0.03 6.09 -22.82
N VAL A 398 -0.19 5.63 -21.57
CA VAL A 398 0.17 4.27 -21.19
C VAL A 398 -0.89 3.28 -21.62
N GLY A 399 -2.14 3.55 -21.33
CA GLY A 399 -3.30 2.70 -21.64
C GLY A 399 -3.82 2.85 -23.06
N LYS A 400 -3.34 3.83 -23.84
CA LYS A 400 -3.76 4.12 -25.22
C LYS A 400 -5.29 4.31 -25.34
N GLY A 401 -5.95 4.78 -24.27
CA GLY A 401 -7.40 4.94 -24.19
C GLY A 401 -8.22 3.65 -24.26
N LYS A 402 -7.58 2.49 -24.08
CA LYS A 402 -8.19 1.15 -24.24
C LYS A 402 -8.13 0.31 -22.99
N THR A 403 -7.11 0.53 -22.17
CA THR A 403 -6.82 -0.26 -20.97
C THR A 403 -7.56 0.33 -19.77
N PRO A 404 -8.44 -0.42 -19.10
CA PRO A 404 -9.14 0.09 -17.92
C PRO A 404 -8.14 0.43 -16.81
N ILE A 405 -8.44 1.53 -16.10
CA ILE A 405 -7.68 1.94 -14.91
C ILE A 405 -8.50 1.58 -13.67
N VAL A 406 -7.89 0.85 -12.75
CA VAL A 406 -8.45 0.58 -11.43
C VAL A 406 -7.78 1.51 -10.41
N ASP A 407 -8.50 2.55 -10.01
CA ASP A 407 -8.10 3.44 -8.94
C ASP A 407 -8.64 2.88 -7.62
N THR A 408 -7.74 2.43 -6.75
CA THR A 408 -8.10 1.65 -5.57
C THR A 408 -7.95 2.46 -4.30
N TRP A 409 -8.98 2.46 -3.46
CA TRP A 409 -8.87 2.98 -2.09
C TRP A 409 -8.98 1.86 -1.07
N TRP A 410 -8.01 1.85 -0.18
CA TRP A 410 -7.90 0.92 0.94
C TRP A 410 -6.75 1.34 1.89
N GLN A 411 -6.60 0.63 2.99
CA GLN A 411 -5.64 0.96 4.05
C GLN A 411 -4.90 -0.30 4.50
N THR A 412 -3.82 -0.14 5.26
CA THR A 412 -3.16 -1.27 5.95
C THR A 412 -4.16 -2.05 6.80
N GLU A 413 -5.04 -1.34 7.47
CA GLU A 413 -6.10 -1.84 8.34
C GLU A 413 -7.15 -2.68 7.60
N THR A 414 -7.31 -2.50 6.30
CA THR A 414 -8.37 -3.16 5.53
C THR A 414 -7.93 -4.47 4.87
N GLY A 415 -6.63 -4.70 4.75
CA GLY A 415 -6.06 -5.93 4.17
C GLY A 415 -6.22 -6.09 2.67
N GLY A 416 -7.10 -5.33 2.05
CA GLY A 416 -7.38 -5.31 0.61
C GLY A 416 -8.31 -4.18 0.22
N HIS A 417 -8.64 -4.08 -1.07
CA HIS A 417 -9.43 -2.98 -1.65
C HIS A 417 -10.84 -2.91 -1.07
N LEU A 418 -11.30 -1.70 -0.71
CA LEU A 418 -12.67 -1.45 -0.28
C LEU A 418 -13.49 -0.69 -1.33
N LEU A 419 -12.87 0.31 -1.99
CA LEU A 419 -13.50 1.04 -3.10
C LEU A 419 -12.58 0.89 -4.32
N THR A 420 -13.13 0.39 -5.42
CA THR A 420 -12.37 0.13 -6.65
C THR A 420 -13.30 -0.14 -7.81
N PRO A 421 -12.99 0.30 -9.03
CA PRO A 421 -13.69 -0.21 -10.20
C PRO A 421 -13.40 -1.70 -10.40
N ILE A 422 -14.38 -2.42 -10.95
CA ILE A 422 -14.21 -3.77 -11.48
C ILE A 422 -14.12 -3.65 -13.00
N PRO A 423 -12.96 -4.00 -13.60
CA PRO A 423 -12.78 -3.96 -15.06
C PRO A 423 -13.86 -4.76 -15.78
N GLY A 424 -14.38 -4.25 -16.87
CA GLY A 424 -15.47 -4.88 -17.59
C GLY A 424 -16.88 -4.63 -17.03
N ALA A 425 -17.02 -4.25 -15.77
CA ALA A 425 -18.30 -4.03 -15.11
C ALA A 425 -18.61 -2.54 -14.84
N ILE A 426 -17.62 -1.76 -14.44
CA ILE A 426 -17.81 -0.40 -13.93
C ILE A 426 -17.11 0.60 -14.84
N ALA A 427 -17.87 1.61 -15.30
CA ALA A 427 -17.28 2.77 -15.98
C ALA A 427 -16.47 3.59 -14.95
N THR A 428 -15.35 4.18 -15.38
CA THR A 428 -14.46 4.94 -14.50
C THR A 428 -14.60 6.45 -14.72
N LYS A 429 -14.27 7.22 -13.70
CA LYS A 429 -14.12 8.68 -13.76
C LYS A 429 -12.72 9.04 -13.26
N PRO A 430 -11.98 9.94 -13.94
CA PRO A 430 -10.64 10.32 -13.54
C PRO A 430 -10.56 10.78 -12.07
N GLY A 431 -9.82 10.05 -11.23
CA GLY A 431 -9.61 10.35 -9.82
C GLY A 431 -10.67 9.78 -8.86
N SER A 432 -11.67 9.06 -9.36
CA SER A 432 -12.66 8.37 -8.52
C SER A 432 -12.27 6.92 -8.27
N CYS A 433 -12.33 6.48 -7.01
CA CYS A 433 -12.25 5.06 -6.67
C CYS A 433 -13.57 4.31 -6.90
N THR A 434 -14.54 4.94 -7.52
CA THR A 434 -15.82 4.42 -8.04
C THR A 434 -16.75 3.80 -6.99
N LEU A 435 -16.97 2.49 -7.03
CA LEU A 435 -18.00 1.78 -6.27
C LEU A 435 -17.36 0.85 -5.22
N PRO A 436 -18.13 0.41 -4.20
CA PRO A 436 -17.63 -0.50 -3.20
C PRO A 436 -17.35 -1.90 -3.76
N PHE A 437 -16.30 -2.53 -3.24
CA PHE A 437 -16.06 -3.96 -3.44
C PHE A 437 -17.08 -4.81 -2.69
N PHE A 438 -17.16 -6.11 -2.99
CA PHE A 438 -18.12 -7.03 -2.41
C PHE A 438 -18.03 -7.09 -0.88
N GLY A 439 -19.20 -7.05 -0.22
CA GLY A 439 -19.31 -7.07 1.24
C GLY A 439 -18.98 -5.75 1.93
N ILE A 440 -18.66 -4.70 1.18
CA ILE A 440 -18.34 -3.38 1.72
C ILE A 440 -19.55 -2.46 1.63
N GLU A 441 -20.00 -1.92 2.77
CA GLU A 441 -21.09 -0.93 2.86
C GLU A 441 -20.53 0.41 3.38
N PRO A 442 -20.07 1.30 2.46
CA PRO A 442 -19.54 2.61 2.85
C PRO A 442 -20.66 3.53 3.33
N ILE A 443 -20.38 4.29 4.36
CA ILE A 443 -21.27 5.30 4.94
C ILE A 443 -20.51 6.62 4.97
N ILE A 444 -21.17 7.70 4.56
CA ILE A 444 -20.67 9.05 4.73
C ILE A 444 -21.37 9.68 5.93
N VAL A 445 -20.58 10.15 6.88
CA VAL A 445 -21.04 10.73 8.14
C VAL A 445 -20.72 12.22 8.15
N ASP A 446 -21.69 13.04 8.55
CA ASP A 446 -21.47 14.45 8.81
C ASP A 446 -20.57 14.62 10.05
N PRO A 447 -19.41 15.25 9.94
CA PRO A 447 -18.46 15.33 11.03
C PRO A 447 -18.90 16.24 12.19
N ALA A 448 -19.88 17.14 11.98
CA ALA A 448 -20.36 18.06 12.99
C ALA A 448 -21.45 17.41 13.85
N SER A 449 -22.39 16.68 13.23
CA SER A 449 -23.51 16.03 13.92
C SER A 449 -23.23 14.57 14.31
N GLY A 450 -22.24 13.91 13.67
CA GLY A 450 -22.00 12.48 13.82
C GLY A 450 -23.06 11.59 13.15
N LEU A 451 -23.95 12.17 12.36
CA LEU A 451 -25.06 11.45 11.72
C LEU A 451 -24.73 11.03 10.29
N LYS A 452 -25.23 9.87 9.88
CA LYS A 452 -25.18 9.41 8.51
C LYS A 452 -25.88 10.38 7.57
N ILE A 453 -25.26 10.68 6.43
CA ILE A 453 -25.85 11.46 5.34
C ILE A 453 -26.55 10.50 4.38
N ASP A 454 -27.90 10.61 4.26
CA ASP A 454 -28.72 9.67 3.47
C ASP A 454 -29.00 10.17 2.03
N THR A 455 -28.57 11.38 1.65
CA THR A 455 -28.71 11.89 0.28
C THR A 455 -27.79 11.16 -0.69
N VAL A 456 -28.14 11.10 -1.99
CA VAL A 456 -27.30 10.47 -3.03
C VAL A 456 -25.96 11.20 -3.13
N GLU A 457 -25.99 12.51 -3.31
CA GLU A 457 -24.80 13.34 -3.20
C GLU A 457 -24.50 13.60 -1.72
N ALA A 458 -23.30 13.31 -1.31
CA ALA A 458 -22.88 13.43 0.09
C ALA A 458 -21.40 13.77 0.18
N GLU A 459 -21.03 14.57 1.17
CA GLU A 459 -19.63 14.85 1.50
C GLU A 459 -19.47 14.82 3.03
N GLY A 460 -18.44 14.17 3.51
CA GLY A 460 -18.19 14.02 4.95
C GLY A 460 -17.04 13.05 5.22
N VAL A 461 -17.17 12.34 6.32
CA VAL A 461 -16.20 11.34 6.76
C VAL A 461 -16.62 9.96 6.30
N LEU A 462 -15.69 9.19 5.76
CA LEU A 462 -15.92 7.82 5.34
C LEU A 462 -15.87 6.87 6.52
N CYS A 463 -16.96 6.14 6.71
CA CYS A 463 -17.04 5.02 7.64
C CYS A 463 -17.48 3.75 6.89
N ILE A 464 -17.21 2.58 7.45
CA ILE A 464 -17.69 1.31 6.94
C ILE A 464 -18.64 0.69 7.97
N LYS A 465 -19.83 0.28 7.51
CA LYS A 465 -20.92 -0.15 8.40
C LYS A 465 -20.69 -1.51 9.03
N ASP A 466 -20.08 -2.43 8.31
CA ASP A 466 -19.91 -3.81 8.74
C ASP A 466 -18.53 -4.35 8.35
N SER A 467 -18.11 -5.43 9.02
CA SER A 467 -16.82 -6.07 8.84
C SER A 467 -16.75 -6.90 7.53
N TRP A 468 -15.55 -7.08 7.05
CA TRP A 468 -15.18 -7.98 5.94
C TRP A 468 -14.00 -8.87 6.36
N PRO A 469 -13.76 -10.01 5.67
CA PRO A 469 -12.76 -10.98 6.11
C PRO A 469 -11.33 -10.44 6.21
N GLY A 470 -10.95 -9.49 5.35
CA GLY A 470 -9.62 -8.87 5.31
C GLY A 470 -9.35 -7.80 6.36
N GLN A 471 -10.35 -7.42 7.16
CA GLN A 471 -10.20 -6.37 8.18
C GLN A 471 -9.19 -6.78 9.26
N MET A 472 -8.34 -5.85 9.69
CA MET A 472 -7.45 -6.06 10.83
C MET A 472 -8.23 -6.52 12.07
N ARG A 473 -7.58 -7.29 12.93
CA ARG A 473 -8.21 -7.79 14.15
C ARG A 473 -7.98 -6.89 15.36
N THR A 474 -6.81 -6.26 15.43
CA THR A 474 -6.43 -5.42 16.57
C THR A 474 -5.15 -4.64 16.25
N VAL A 475 -4.79 -3.72 17.13
CA VAL A 475 -3.41 -3.24 17.28
C VAL A 475 -2.68 -4.22 18.17
N PHE A 476 -1.55 -4.74 17.73
CA PHE A 476 -0.76 -5.72 18.46
C PHE A 476 -0.40 -5.22 19.87
N GLY A 477 -0.74 -6.00 20.87
CA GLY A 477 -0.50 -5.68 22.28
C GLY A 477 -1.35 -4.55 22.86
N ASP A 478 -2.25 -3.92 22.07
CA ASP A 478 -3.00 -2.74 22.51
C ASP A 478 -4.41 -2.67 21.86
N HIS A 479 -5.31 -3.54 22.32
CA HIS A 479 -6.68 -3.58 21.80
C HIS A 479 -7.49 -2.30 22.11
N ASP A 480 -7.22 -1.66 23.24
CA ASP A 480 -7.90 -0.41 23.61
C ASP A 480 -7.55 0.71 22.62
N ARG A 481 -6.33 0.76 22.14
CA ARG A 481 -5.91 1.68 21.08
C ARG A 481 -6.61 1.39 19.76
N PHE A 482 -6.84 0.12 19.42
CA PHE A 482 -7.64 -0.27 18.26
C PHE A 482 -9.07 0.26 18.38
N VAL A 483 -9.72 0.02 19.52
CA VAL A 483 -11.09 0.49 19.75
C VAL A 483 -11.16 2.02 19.72
N SER A 484 -10.23 2.69 20.40
CA SER A 484 -10.22 4.16 20.47
C SER A 484 -9.96 4.81 19.12
N ALA A 485 -9.07 4.26 18.30
CA ALA A 485 -8.68 4.86 17.01
C ALA A 485 -9.75 4.68 15.91
N TYR A 486 -10.52 3.60 15.95
CA TYR A 486 -11.37 3.22 14.81
C TYR A 486 -12.87 3.10 15.13
N PHE A 487 -13.28 3.11 16.42
CA PHE A 487 -14.67 2.85 16.82
C PHE A 487 -15.21 3.83 17.87
N SER A 488 -14.41 4.78 18.35
CA SER A 488 -14.84 5.71 19.40
C SER A 488 -15.61 6.90 18.84
N ASP A 489 -15.17 7.48 17.74
CA ASP A 489 -15.72 8.72 17.18
C ASP A 489 -17.11 8.49 16.56
N TYR A 490 -17.26 7.36 15.83
CA TYR A 490 -18.52 7.00 15.15
C TYR A 490 -18.94 5.59 15.59
N LYS A 491 -19.65 5.53 16.72
CA LYS A 491 -20.04 4.25 17.35
C LYS A 491 -20.87 3.37 16.42
N GLY A 492 -20.50 2.09 16.33
CA GLY A 492 -21.16 1.12 15.47
C GLY A 492 -20.65 1.10 14.03
N TYR A 493 -19.64 1.93 13.69
CA TYR A 493 -19.01 1.98 12.38
C TYR A 493 -17.49 1.90 12.51
N TYR A 494 -16.83 1.32 11.51
CA TYR A 494 -15.40 1.43 11.38
C TYR A 494 -15.06 2.81 10.78
N PHE A 495 -14.37 3.65 11.54
CA PHE A 495 -13.89 4.96 11.11
C PHE A 495 -12.58 4.87 10.34
N THR A 496 -12.59 5.30 9.09
CA THR A 496 -11.41 5.18 8.22
C THR A 496 -10.37 6.28 8.44
N GLY A 497 -10.76 7.40 9.00
CA GLY A 497 -9.94 8.60 9.10
C GLY A 497 -9.77 9.35 7.78
N ASP A 498 -10.54 8.98 6.75
CA ASP A 498 -10.52 9.64 5.44
C ASP A 498 -11.81 10.43 5.18
N GLY A 499 -11.66 11.61 4.58
CA GLY A 499 -12.76 12.37 4.01
C GLY A 499 -13.21 11.79 2.68
N CYS A 500 -14.50 11.88 2.40
CA CYS A 500 -15.07 11.28 1.20
C CYS A 500 -16.23 12.12 0.67
N LYS A 501 -16.35 12.13 -0.67
CA LYS A 501 -17.50 12.66 -1.39
C LYS A 501 -18.11 11.55 -2.24
N ARG A 502 -19.44 11.52 -2.32
CA ARG A 502 -20.19 10.68 -3.25
C ARG A 502 -20.97 11.58 -4.20
N ASP A 503 -20.82 11.34 -5.50
CA ASP A 503 -21.49 12.12 -6.54
C ASP A 503 -22.92 11.60 -6.86
N SER A 504 -23.60 12.27 -7.79
CA SER A 504 -24.97 11.91 -8.24
C SER A 504 -25.08 10.53 -8.89
N ASP A 505 -23.97 9.98 -9.41
CA ASP A 505 -23.92 8.63 -9.99
C ASP A 505 -23.58 7.56 -8.92
N GLY A 506 -23.39 7.99 -7.66
CA GLY A 506 -23.06 7.11 -6.54
C GLY A 506 -21.57 6.77 -6.43
N TYR A 507 -20.70 7.45 -7.18
CA TYR A 507 -19.26 7.19 -7.18
C TYR A 507 -18.58 7.91 -6.01
N TYR A 508 -17.59 7.23 -5.42
CA TYR A 508 -16.84 7.70 -4.26
C TYR A 508 -15.52 8.36 -4.66
N TRP A 509 -15.24 9.47 -4.00
CA TRP A 509 -14.04 10.28 -4.17
C TRP A 509 -13.40 10.48 -2.80
N ILE A 510 -12.15 10.10 -2.64
CA ILE A 510 -11.41 10.36 -1.39
C ILE A 510 -10.86 11.78 -1.44
N THR A 511 -11.25 12.60 -0.47
CA THR A 511 -10.90 14.03 -0.42
C THR A 511 -9.65 14.29 0.44
N GLY A 512 -9.09 13.25 1.05
CA GLY A 512 -7.88 13.30 1.87
C GLY A 512 -8.11 12.79 3.28
N ARG A 513 -7.08 12.90 4.13
CA ARG A 513 -7.19 12.55 5.56
C ARG A 513 -8.04 13.57 6.30
N VAL A 514 -8.85 13.11 7.24
CA VAL A 514 -9.61 14.00 8.14
C VAL A 514 -8.68 14.93 8.92
N ASP A 515 -7.47 14.47 9.26
CA ASP A 515 -6.42 15.24 9.95
C ASP A 515 -5.79 16.32 9.04
N ASP A 516 -5.93 16.21 7.73
CA ASP A 516 -5.36 17.13 6.72
C ASP A 516 -6.41 18.12 6.18
N VAL A 517 -7.64 18.13 6.72
CA VAL A 517 -8.66 19.11 6.38
C VAL A 517 -8.29 20.47 6.97
N ILE A 518 -8.39 21.53 6.16
CA ILE A 518 -8.15 22.92 6.56
C ILE A 518 -9.50 23.60 6.87
N ASN A 519 -9.55 24.36 7.94
CA ASN A 519 -10.72 25.18 8.28
C ASN A 519 -10.43 26.67 8.01
N VAL A 520 -10.79 27.12 6.81
CA VAL A 520 -10.56 28.49 6.36
C VAL A 520 -11.83 29.31 6.55
N SER A 521 -11.80 30.29 7.45
CA SER A 521 -12.96 31.17 7.72
C SER A 521 -14.26 30.41 8.04
N GLY A 522 -14.17 29.26 8.74
CA GLY A 522 -15.33 28.43 9.07
C GLY A 522 -15.74 27.44 7.98
N HIS A 523 -15.07 27.44 6.84
CA HIS A 523 -15.33 26.46 5.78
C HIS A 523 -14.29 25.34 5.82
N ARG A 524 -14.79 24.13 5.88
CA ARG A 524 -13.98 22.91 5.89
C ARG A 524 -13.60 22.56 4.45
N MET A 525 -12.30 22.43 4.17
CA MET A 525 -11.79 22.24 2.82
C MET A 525 -10.71 21.15 2.81
N GLY A 526 -10.81 20.20 1.88
CA GLY A 526 -9.81 19.18 1.68
C GLY A 526 -8.54 19.75 1.02
N THR A 527 -7.36 19.39 1.54
CA THR A 527 -6.09 19.81 0.93
C THR A 527 -5.94 19.28 -0.51
N ALA A 528 -6.47 18.09 -0.76
CA ALA A 528 -6.38 17.42 -2.06
C ALA A 528 -7.03 18.21 -3.22
N GLU A 529 -8.09 18.99 -2.95
CA GLU A 529 -8.73 19.82 -4.00
C GLU A 529 -7.80 20.94 -4.46
N ILE A 530 -7.13 21.59 -3.52
CA ILE A 530 -6.18 22.67 -3.83
C ILE A 530 -4.93 22.11 -4.49
N GLU A 531 -4.44 20.96 -4.01
CA GLU A 531 -3.31 20.26 -4.62
C GLU A 531 -3.62 19.86 -6.07
N SER A 532 -4.82 19.33 -6.33
CA SER A 532 -5.26 18.99 -7.69
C SER A 532 -5.35 20.21 -8.60
N ALA A 533 -5.89 21.31 -8.10
CA ALA A 533 -5.94 22.55 -8.87
C ALA A 533 -4.54 23.09 -9.21
N LEU A 534 -3.60 23.03 -8.27
CA LEU A 534 -2.22 23.45 -8.51
C LEU A 534 -1.53 22.56 -9.55
N VAL A 535 -1.68 21.23 -9.45
CA VAL A 535 -1.06 20.27 -10.39
C VAL A 535 -1.71 20.32 -11.78
N ALA A 536 -2.96 20.77 -11.89
CA ALA A 536 -3.59 21.03 -13.18
C ALA A 536 -2.94 22.20 -13.95
N HIS A 537 -2.14 23.02 -13.30
CA HIS A 537 -1.39 24.07 -13.97
C HIS A 537 -0.15 23.51 -14.66
N ARG A 538 0.01 23.76 -15.97
CA ARG A 538 1.05 23.17 -16.84
C ARG A 538 2.51 23.30 -16.34
N LYS A 539 2.78 24.27 -15.45
CA LYS A 539 4.12 24.53 -14.91
C LYS A 539 4.39 23.83 -13.58
N VAL A 540 3.38 23.14 -13.01
CA VAL A 540 3.48 22.48 -11.70
C VAL A 540 3.60 20.96 -11.88
N SER A 541 4.63 20.36 -11.30
CA SER A 541 4.80 18.90 -11.30
C SER A 541 4.17 18.24 -10.08
N GLU A 542 4.32 18.86 -8.90
CA GLU A 542 3.74 18.38 -7.65
C GLU A 542 3.33 19.54 -6.75
N ALA A 543 2.34 19.29 -5.90
CA ALA A 543 1.95 20.23 -4.85
C ALA A 543 1.56 19.49 -3.58
N ALA A 544 1.83 20.10 -2.43
CA ALA A 544 1.30 19.69 -1.14
C ALA A 544 0.75 20.91 -0.40
N VAL A 545 -0.40 20.75 0.23
CA VAL A 545 -1.10 21.83 0.91
C VAL A 545 -1.30 21.48 2.38
N VAL A 546 -1.09 22.46 3.25
CA VAL A 546 -1.33 22.32 4.69
C VAL A 546 -1.99 23.60 5.22
N GLY A 547 -2.76 23.44 6.30
CA GLY A 547 -3.24 24.57 7.08
C GLY A 547 -2.14 25.08 8.00
N PHE A 548 -2.10 26.39 8.24
CA PHE A 548 -1.26 27.02 9.26
C PHE A 548 -2.07 28.07 10.03
N PRO A 549 -1.70 28.43 11.28
CA PRO A 549 -2.40 29.45 12.04
C PRO A 549 -2.44 30.79 11.30
N HIS A 550 -3.63 31.41 11.21
CA HIS A 550 -3.85 32.70 10.55
C HIS A 550 -4.79 33.58 11.40
N ASP A 551 -4.35 34.77 11.76
CA ASP A 551 -5.02 35.67 12.72
C ASP A 551 -6.48 36.02 12.34
N VAL A 552 -6.79 36.12 11.05
CA VAL A 552 -8.12 36.53 10.58
C VAL A 552 -8.97 35.33 10.18
N LYS A 553 -8.38 34.28 9.58
CA LYS A 553 -9.11 33.16 8.99
C LYS A 553 -9.20 31.95 9.90
N GLY A 554 -8.54 31.96 11.07
CA GLY A 554 -8.30 30.81 11.92
C GLY A 554 -7.20 29.93 11.35
N GLN A 555 -7.39 29.41 10.14
CA GLN A 555 -6.32 28.73 9.36
C GLN A 555 -6.15 29.41 8.00
N GLY A 556 -4.91 29.60 7.59
CA GLY A 556 -4.49 29.98 6.25
C GLY A 556 -4.07 28.76 5.43
N ILE A 557 -3.96 28.94 4.12
CA ILE A 557 -3.58 27.92 3.16
C ILE A 557 -2.11 28.11 2.77
N TYR A 558 -1.27 27.14 3.13
CA TYR A 558 0.15 27.12 2.78
C TYR A 558 0.39 26.02 1.75
N CYS A 559 0.89 26.41 0.58
CA CYS A 559 1.15 25.50 -0.53
C CYS A 559 2.65 25.32 -0.75
N TYR A 560 3.12 24.10 -0.83
CA TYR A 560 4.46 23.73 -1.28
C TYR A 560 4.33 23.27 -2.73
N VAL A 561 5.08 23.90 -3.64
CA VAL A 561 4.94 23.67 -5.08
C VAL A 561 6.27 23.31 -5.70
N THR A 562 6.34 22.16 -6.35
CA THR A 562 7.47 21.72 -7.19
C THR A 562 7.11 22.01 -8.65
N LEU A 563 7.98 22.71 -9.34
CA LEU A 563 7.78 23.09 -10.74
C LEU A 563 8.21 21.96 -11.69
N MET A 564 7.75 22.04 -12.94
CA MET A 564 8.30 21.24 -14.04
C MET A 564 9.78 21.57 -14.25
N ALA A 565 10.55 20.62 -14.81
CA ALA A 565 12.01 20.73 -14.92
C ALA A 565 12.50 21.98 -15.69
N ASP A 566 11.72 22.45 -16.63
CA ASP A 566 12.07 23.59 -17.49
C ASP A 566 11.58 24.94 -16.97
N GLU A 567 10.92 24.96 -15.79
CA GLU A 567 10.32 26.16 -15.22
C GLU A 567 11.19 26.70 -14.07
N THR A 568 11.18 28.02 -13.93
CA THR A 568 11.94 28.72 -12.88
C THR A 568 11.01 29.44 -11.91
N PRO A 569 11.31 29.42 -10.59
CA PRO A 569 10.57 30.15 -9.59
C PRO A 569 10.55 31.66 -9.86
N SER A 570 9.37 32.30 -9.78
CA SER A 570 9.23 33.76 -9.88
C SER A 570 7.99 34.26 -9.13
N GLU A 571 7.97 35.56 -8.76
CA GLU A 571 6.79 36.18 -8.13
C GLU A 571 5.60 36.25 -9.07
N ASP A 572 5.84 36.47 -10.37
CA ASP A 572 4.77 36.48 -11.37
C ASP A 572 4.10 35.11 -11.45
N LEU A 573 4.87 34.03 -11.43
CA LEU A 573 4.33 32.67 -11.41
C LEU A 573 3.57 32.36 -10.12
N ARG A 574 4.05 32.87 -8.97
CA ARG A 574 3.32 32.73 -7.70
C ARG A 574 1.95 33.40 -7.76
N LEU A 575 1.89 34.59 -8.32
CA LEU A 575 0.62 35.32 -8.52
C LEU A 575 -0.27 34.59 -9.55
N GLU A 576 0.31 34.06 -10.63
CA GLU A 576 -0.39 33.27 -11.64
C GLU A 576 -1.06 32.03 -10.97
N LEU A 577 -0.33 31.28 -10.16
CA LEU A 577 -0.85 30.09 -9.45
C LEU A 577 -1.92 30.45 -8.40
N ARG A 578 -1.77 31.54 -7.66
CA ARG A 578 -2.80 32.02 -6.73
C ARG A 578 -4.10 32.32 -7.45
N ASN A 579 -4.03 33.04 -8.58
CA ASN A 579 -5.17 33.38 -9.39
C ASN A 579 -5.78 32.15 -10.07
N TRP A 580 -4.95 31.19 -10.46
CA TRP A 580 -5.37 29.92 -11.01
C TRP A 580 -6.22 29.13 -10.02
N VAL A 581 -5.74 28.89 -8.80
CA VAL A 581 -6.51 28.19 -7.76
C VAL A 581 -7.81 28.93 -7.44
N ARG A 582 -7.75 30.27 -7.34
CA ARG A 582 -8.94 31.10 -7.12
C ARG A 582 -9.98 30.94 -8.22
N LYS A 583 -9.55 30.80 -9.48
CA LYS A 583 -10.44 30.57 -10.62
C LYS A 583 -11.03 29.18 -10.63
N GLU A 584 -10.21 28.16 -10.37
CA GLU A 584 -10.62 26.75 -10.47
C GLU A 584 -11.53 26.31 -9.31
N ILE A 585 -11.29 26.79 -8.10
CA ILE A 585 -12.04 26.37 -6.90
C ILE A 585 -12.91 27.50 -6.34
N GLY A 586 -12.37 28.71 -6.27
CA GLY A 586 -13.07 29.87 -5.72
C GLY A 586 -12.21 30.70 -4.77
N PRO A 587 -12.71 31.90 -4.35
CA PRO A 587 -11.93 32.84 -3.54
C PRO A 587 -11.45 32.29 -2.20
N ILE A 588 -12.23 31.39 -1.59
CA ILE A 588 -11.94 30.81 -0.27
C ILE A 588 -10.72 29.87 -0.29
N ALA A 589 -10.44 29.25 -1.43
CA ALA A 589 -9.32 28.35 -1.64
C ALA A 589 -8.02 29.06 -2.05
N THR A 590 -8.04 30.39 -2.13
CA THR A 590 -6.87 31.17 -2.55
C THR A 590 -5.70 30.95 -1.59
N PRO A 591 -4.55 30.43 -2.04
CA PRO A 591 -3.38 30.24 -1.19
C PRO A 591 -2.93 31.54 -0.53
N ASP A 592 -2.67 31.49 0.77
CA ASP A 592 -2.08 32.60 1.52
C ASP A 592 -0.57 32.66 1.27
N SER A 593 0.06 31.48 1.22
CA SER A 593 1.47 31.33 0.93
C SER A 593 1.73 30.24 -0.09
N ILE A 594 2.65 30.49 -1.02
CA ILE A 594 3.16 29.48 -1.96
C ILE A 594 4.68 29.46 -1.83
N GLN A 595 5.21 28.36 -1.31
CA GLN A 595 6.65 28.11 -1.20
C GLN A 595 7.12 27.23 -2.34
N TRP A 596 8.18 27.65 -3.00
CA TRP A 596 8.86 26.80 -3.98
C TRP A 596 9.62 25.69 -3.28
N ALA A 597 9.32 24.44 -3.67
CA ALA A 597 9.91 23.24 -3.11
C ALA A 597 10.75 22.53 -4.18
N PRO A 598 12.02 22.26 -3.95
CA PRO A 598 12.82 21.44 -4.86
C PRO A 598 12.33 19.98 -4.91
N GLY A 599 11.58 19.58 -3.90
CA GLY A 599 10.88 18.33 -3.74
C GLY A 599 10.02 18.37 -2.49
N LEU A 600 9.11 17.42 -2.35
CA LEU A 600 8.27 17.28 -1.17
C LEU A 600 8.85 16.24 -0.19
N PRO A 601 8.73 16.42 1.13
CA PRO A 601 9.13 15.41 2.09
C PRO A 601 8.20 14.21 1.96
N LYS A 602 8.74 13.13 1.46
CA LYS A 602 8.00 11.89 1.21
C LYS A 602 8.55 10.76 2.05
N THR A 603 7.68 9.85 2.41
CA THR A 603 8.14 8.52 2.80
C THR A 603 8.80 7.86 1.59
N ARG A 604 9.59 6.83 1.83
CA ARG A 604 10.20 6.06 0.73
C ARG A 604 9.18 5.29 -0.13
N SER A 605 7.92 5.18 0.31
CA SER A 605 6.80 4.72 -0.51
C SER A 605 6.21 5.80 -1.42
N GLY A 606 6.75 7.03 -1.37
CA GLY A 606 6.25 8.16 -2.14
C GLY A 606 5.17 8.98 -1.45
N LYS A 607 4.66 8.55 -0.29
CA LYS A 607 3.60 9.27 0.43
C LYS A 607 4.16 10.58 1.03
N ILE A 608 3.50 11.69 0.72
CA ILE A 608 3.85 13.02 1.25
C ILE A 608 3.63 13.07 2.77
N MET A 609 4.62 13.54 3.50
CA MET A 609 4.60 13.67 4.95
C MET A 609 4.08 15.05 5.35
N ARG A 610 2.76 15.28 5.15
CA ARG A 610 2.11 16.59 5.42
C ARG A 610 2.29 17.07 6.85
N ARG A 611 2.43 16.15 7.81
CA ARG A 611 2.74 16.52 9.19
C ARG A 611 4.02 17.36 9.30
N ILE A 612 5.08 16.98 8.58
CA ILE A 612 6.34 17.74 8.55
C ILE A 612 6.12 19.09 7.88
N LEU A 613 5.44 19.14 6.75
CA LEU A 613 5.11 20.37 6.03
C LEU A 613 4.29 21.32 6.89
N ARG A 614 3.31 20.80 7.65
CA ARG A 614 2.51 21.59 8.59
C ARG A 614 3.39 22.21 9.68
N LYS A 615 4.28 21.43 10.27
CA LYS A 615 5.22 21.93 11.29
C LYS A 615 6.16 23.01 10.75
N ILE A 616 6.61 22.89 9.51
CA ILE A 616 7.40 23.93 8.83
C ILE A 616 6.55 25.20 8.63
N ALA A 617 5.31 25.07 8.16
CA ALA A 617 4.39 26.19 7.98
C ALA A 617 4.01 26.87 9.31
N GLU A 618 4.00 26.13 10.43
CA GLU A 618 3.77 26.62 11.79
C GLU A 618 5.02 27.23 12.44
N ASN A 619 6.19 27.18 11.80
CA ASN A 619 7.50 27.51 12.37
C ASN A 619 7.89 26.66 13.61
N ASP A 620 7.35 25.44 13.73
CA ASP A 620 7.63 24.50 14.82
C ASP A 620 8.62 23.42 14.35
N PHE A 621 9.92 23.73 14.40
CA PHE A 621 10.97 22.83 13.90
C PHE A 621 11.47 21.83 14.95
N GLU A 622 11.16 22.05 16.22
CA GLU A 622 11.57 21.17 17.31
C GLU A 622 10.69 19.93 17.42
N SER A 623 9.44 20.01 16.95
CA SER A 623 8.45 18.95 17.06
C SER A 623 8.07 18.31 15.71
N LEU A 624 9.04 18.15 14.79
CA LEU A 624 8.81 17.49 13.49
C LEU A 624 8.32 16.04 13.62
N GLY A 625 8.48 15.43 14.79
CA GLY A 625 8.11 14.03 15.07
C GLY A 625 9.00 13.03 14.33
N ASP A 626 8.49 11.83 14.11
CA ASP A 626 9.28 10.76 13.46
C ASP A 626 9.62 11.12 12.02
N THR A 627 10.89 11.41 11.75
CA THR A 627 11.46 11.67 10.43
C THR A 627 12.21 10.47 9.86
N SER A 628 12.25 9.35 10.58
CA SER A 628 12.99 8.14 10.24
C SER A 628 12.55 7.47 8.94
N THR A 629 11.33 7.78 8.49
CA THR A 629 10.74 7.24 7.26
C THR A 629 10.95 8.11 6.02
N LEU A 630 11.64 9.26 6.15
CA LEU A 630 11.92 10.15 5.03
C LEU A 630 12.80 9.50 3.97
N ALA A 631 12.41 9.69 2.71
CA ALA A 631 13.21 9.26 1.56
C ALA A 631 14.49 10.08 1.43
N ASP A 632 14.38 11.41 1.62
CA ASP A 632 15.48 12.36 1.58
C ASP A 632 15.32 13.39 2.70
N PRO A 633 16.12 13.29 3.77
CA PRO A 633 16.12 14.28 4.86
C PRO A 633 16.58 15.67 4.45
N MET A 634 17.36 15.82 3.35
CA MET A 634 17.87 17.11 2.89
C MET A 634 16.75 18.02 2.37
N VAL A 635 15.67 17.41 1.84
CA VAL A 635 14.48 18.16 1.42
C VAL A 635 13.88 18.95 2.56
N VAL A 636 13.78 18.36 3.76
CA VAL A 636 13.23 19.03 4.94
C VAL A 636 14.08 20.24 5.33
N LYS A 637 15.41 20.09 5.33
CA LYS A 637 16.33 21.18 5.61
C LYS A 637 16.17 22.32 4.61
N SER A 638 16.11 22.02 3.33
CA SER A 638 15.88 23.01 2.26
C SER A 638 14.55 23.74 2.44
N LEU A 639 13.47 23.04 2.79
CA LEU A 639 12.15 23.65 3.02
C LEU A 639 12.15 24.58 4.23
N ILE A 640 12.85 24.23 5.30
CA ILE A 640 13.00 25.11 6.49
C ILE A 640 13.79 26.37 6.14
N GLU A 641 14.90 26.22 5.42
CA GLU A 641 15.77 27.34 5.03
C GLU A 641 15.07 28.32 4.08
N ASN A 642 14.22 27.81 3.18
CA ASN A 642 13.55 28.61 2.13
C ASN A 642 12.07 28.89 2.42
N ARG A 643 11.63 28.79 3.67
CA ARG A 643 10.20 29.01 4.00
C ARG A 643 9.77 30.46 3.78
N GLU A 644 8.54 30.64 3.37
CA GLU A 644 7.96 31.97 3.04
C GLU A 644 7.52 32.76 4.28
N ASN A 645 7.24 32.09 5.39
CA ASN A 645 6.79 32.70 6.64
C ASN A 645 7.95 32.99 7.62
N LYS A 646 9.10 33.42 7.10
CA LYS A 646 10.20 33.96 7.91
C LYS A 646 9.74 35.31 8.44
N ASN A 647 9.55 35.42 9.77
CA ASN A 647 9.38 36.71 10.46
C ASN A 647 10.73 37.39 10.63
#